data_0d65794a8c58f10d68717329310ff062
#
_entry.id   0d65794a8c58f10d68717329310ff062
#
_cell.length_a   1.000
_cell.length_b   1.000
_cell.length_c   1.000
_cell.angle_alpha   90.00
_cell.angle_beta   90.00
_cell.angle_gamma   90.00
#
_symmetry.space_group_name_H-M   'P 1'
#
loop_
_entity.id
_entity.type
_entity.pdbx_description
1 polymer ?
#
loop_
_entity_poly.entity_id
_entity_poly.type
_entity_poly.pdbx_seq_one_letter_code
_entity_poly.pdbx_strand_id
1 'polypeptide(L)'
;MKIYCIGGGPAGLYFALLMKKLNPAHEISVIERNKPYDTFGWGVVFSDQTMEHMQTWDPESAQQIKQAFNHWDDIEMHFKGRAIRSGGHGFVGIGRKKLLNILQARCETLGVKLVFECEAQSDLDYPDADLVIACDGINSAVRQRHAEVFQPDIVTRPNRYIWLGTHKLYDAFTFLFEKTEHGWFQAHVYKFDEQTSTFIVECPEAVWRAHGLDQADQAASIAFCEKLFAHNLQGQALMTNARHLRGSAWLNFQRIKCKTWWLHNGHSHVVLMGDAVHTAHFAIGSGTKLALEDAIELVRQFQRLGDARENLPQVLAEYQAIREIDVIRLQNAAWNAMEWFEVCGERYCDRFEPEQLMYAMLTRSQRISHENLRLRDPQWLQGYESWFAQRAGLTQPVPPMFTPYTVRGVTLKNRVVVSPMAQYMALAGRVGDDHLVHLGARAMGGAGLVMVEMTAPSPEGRITHGCPGLWDDTQASDWRRITDWVHQRSDAKIGLQLGHSGAKGSTCRPWQDAGMDQPLPKDGLEPNWPILAASALPYLPDGPVPRAMTRAEMDQVLASFVAATRRAVQAGFDWLELHCAHGYLLSGFISPLTNQRQDEYGGPLTQRLRYPLEVFAAMRAVWPSHLPMSVRISAHDWVDGGITPADAVQIAHAFKAAGADMIDCSSGQVSPDRKSTRLNSSH
;
A
#
# COMPACT_ATOMS: atom_id res chain seq x y z
N MET A 1 -41.05 -10.21 8.86
CA MET A 1 -40.09 -11.23 8.41
C MET A 1 -39.57 -12.05 9.57
N LYS A 2 -39.18 -13.28 9.28
CA LYS A 2 -38.45 -14.15 10.19
C LYS A 2 -36.97 -14.14 9.86
N ILE A 3 -36.14 -13.67 10.80
CA ILE A 3 -34.73 -13.36 10.58
C ILE A 3 -33.88 -14.13 11.59
N TYR A 4 -32.86 -14.81 11.12
CA TYR A 4 -31.88 -15.47 11.97
C TYR A 4 -30.49 -14.85 11.76
N CYS A 5 -29.84 -14.42 12.85
CA CYS A 5 -28.46 -13.97 12.88
C CYS A 5 -27.58 -15.11 13.42
N ILE A 6 -26.72 -15.68 12.59
CA ILE A 6 -25.77 -16.72 12.98
C ILE A 6 -24.50 -16.02 13.47
N GLY A 7 -24.32 -15.95 14.78
CA GLY A 7 -23.25 -15.27 15.49
C GLY A 7 -23.73 -14.09 16.34
N GLY A 8 -23.46 -14.13 17.65
CA GLY A 8 -23.74 -13.07 18.64
C GLY A 8 -22.61 -12.04 18.79
N GLY A 9 -21.86 -11.80 17.75
CA GLY A 9 -20.86 -10.74 17.69
C GLY A 9 -21.47 -9.35 17.48
N PRO A 10 -20.63 -8.28 17.41
CA PRO A 10 -21.12 -6.92 17.26
C PRO A 10 -22.03 -6.72 16.05
N ALA A 11 -21.72 -7.34 14.90
CA ALA A 11 -22.51 -7.25 13.68
C ALA A 11 -23.93 -7.80 13.89
N GLY A 12 -24.03 -9.06 14.35
CA GLY A 12 -25.32 -9.73 14.50
C GLY A 12 -26.22 -9.11 15.54
N LEU A 13 -25.66 -8.75 16.72
CA LEU A 13 -26.44 -8.09 17.77
C LEU A 13 -26.89 -6.70 17.33
N TYR A 14 -26.00 -5.90 16.72
CA TYR A 14 -26.36 -4.54 16.34
C TYR A 14 -27.38 -4.53 15.20
N PHE A 15 -27.22 -5.41 14.21
CA PHE A 15 -28.22 -5.58 13.16
C PHE A 15 -29.57 -5.99 13.74
N ALA A 16 -29.60 -7.00 14.62
CA ALA A 16 -30.84 -7.52 15.21
C ALA A 16 -31.60 -6.43 16.00
N LEU A 17 -30.89 -5.64 16.80
CA LEU A 17 -31.54 -4.56 17.55
C LEU A 17 -32.08 -3.45 16.65
N LEU A 18 -31.32 -3.05 15.61
CA LEU A 18 -31.75 -2.00 14.68
C LEU A 18 -32.96 -2.43 13.83
N MET A 19 -32.97 -3.67 13.34
CA MET A 19 -34.13 -4.22 12.61
C MET A 19 -35.35 -4.34 13.49
N LYS A 20 -35.20 -4.72 14.76
CA LYS A 20 -36.32 -4.80 15.71
C LYS A 20 -36.87 -3.41 16.04
N LYS A 21 -36.01 -2.39 16.08
CA LYS A 21 -36.47 -0.99 16.19
C LYS A 21 -37.18 -0.50 14.92
N LEU A 22 -36.70 -0.88 13.75
CA LEU A 22 -37.31 -0.49 12.48
C LEU A 22 -38.75 -1.04 12.38
N ASN A 23 -38.94 -2.31 12.73
CA ASN A 23 -40.26 -2.95 12.72
C ASN A 23 -40.36 -3.99 13.85
N PRO A 24 -41.09 -3.67 14.94
CA PRO A 24 -41.30 -4.58 16.06
C PRO A 24 -42.00 -5.90 15.73
N ALA A 25 -42.67 -5.99 14.58
CA ALA A 25 -43.34 -7.22 14.13
C ALA A 25 -42.38 -8.28 13.58
N HIS A 26 -41.10 -7.94 13.34
CA HIS A 26 -40.11 -8.92 12.92
C HIS A 26 -39.82 -9.95 14.01
N GLU A 27 -39.78 -11.23 13.62
CA GLU A 27 -39.31 -12.32 14.46
C GLU A 27 -37.81 -12.48 14.27
N ILE A 28 -37.00 -12.01 15.23
CA ILE A 28 -35.55 -12.00 15.11
C ILE A 28 -34.93 -12.89 16.19
N SER A 29 -34.08 -13.83 15.76
CA SER A 29 -33.31 -14.70 16.64
C SER A 29 -31.82 -14.54 16.36
N VAL A 30 -31.02 -14.38 17.41
CA VAL A 30 -29.54 -14.40 17.34
C VAL A 30 -29.05 -15.71 17.94
N ILE A 31 -28.28 -16.47 17.18
CA ILE A 31 -27.76 -17.78 17.56
C ILE A 31 -26.28 -17.64 17.87
N GLU A 32 -25.87 -17.98 19.10
CA GLU A 32 -24.51 -17.83 19.59
C GLU A 32 -24.02 -19.13 20.22
N ARG A 33 -22.85 -19.59 19.80
CA ARG A 33 -22.23 -20.84 20.30
C ARG A 33 -21.66 -20.73 21.71
N ASN A 34 -21.24 -19.53 22.12
CA ASN A 34 -20.69 -19.28 23.44
C ASN A 34 -21.79 -19.09 24.48
N LYS A 35 -21.38 -19.12 25.74
CA LYS A 35 -22.26 -18.79 26.90
C LYS A 35 -22.63 -17.30 26.88
N PRO A 36 -23.77 -16.94 27.52
CA PRO A 36 -24.07 -15.54 27.75
C PRO A 36 -22.90 -14.81 28.39
N TYR A 37 -22.63 -13.60 27.91
CA TYR A 37 -21.59 -12.72 28.45
C TYR A 37 -20.15 -13.25 28.37
N ASP A 38 -19.89 -14.28 27.57
CA ASP A 38 -18.56 -14.81 27.30
C ASP A 38 -18.04 -14.33 25.92
N THR A 39 -16.74 -14.01 25.84
CA THR A 39 -16.11 -13.57 24.62
C THR A 39 -14.60 -13.76 24.67
N PHE A 40 -13.98 -13.84 23.47
CA PHE A 40 -12.54 -13.82 23.29
C PHE A 40 -12.05 -12.40 22.98
N GLY A 41 -10.80 -12.10 23.38
CA GLY A 41 -10.16 -10.79 23.23
C GLY A 41 -10.44 -9.86 24.42
N TRP A 42 -9.76 -8.71 24.43
CA TRP A 42 -9.74 -7.78 25.54
C TRP A 42 -10.47 -6.48 25.21
N GLY A 43 -9.76 -5.47 24.75
CA GLY A 43 -10.33 -4.19 24.37
C GLY A 43 -10.58 -4.05 22.89
N VAL A 44 -11.52 -3.20 22.53
CA VAL A 44 -11.77 -2.74 21.16
C VAL A 44 -11.70 -1.22 21.12
N VAL A 45 -11.30 -0.68 19.97
CA VAL A 45 -11.10 0.76 19.78
C VAL A 45 -12.11 1.28 18.75
N PHE A 46 -12.65 2.46 19.00
CA PHE A 46 -13.54 3.17 18.10
C PHE A 46 -13.00 4.55 17.76
N SER A 47 -13.47 5.11 16.63
CA SER A 47 -13.35 6.53 16.31
C SER A 47 -14.60 7.29 16.71
N ASP A 48 -14.48 8.60 16.90
CA ASP A 48 -15.61 9.49 17.20
C ASP A 48 -16.72 9.37 16.15
N GLN A 49 -16.37 9.24 14.86
CA GLN A 49 -17.34 9.04 13.78
C GLN A 49 -18.23 7.79 13.97
N THR A 50 -17.65 6.69 14.47
CA THR A 50 -18.46 5.48 14.76
C THR A 50 -19.48 5.75 15.84
N MET A 51 -19.10 6.53 16.85
CA MET A 51 -19.99 6.92 17.94
C MET A 51 -21.11 7.85 17.49
N GLU A 52 -20.84 8.77 16.60
CA GLU A 52 -21.85 9.64 15.99
C GLU A 52 -22.88 8.82 15.19
N HIS A 53 -22.43 7.83 14.43
CA HIS A 53 -23.32 6.91 13.72
C HIS A 53 -24.19 6.11 14.71
N MET A 54 -23.59 5.53 15.75
CA MET A 54 -24.36 4.80 16.77
C MET A 54 -25.36 5.70 17.51
N GLN A 55 -24.97 6.92 17.83
CA GLN A 55 -25.86 7.91 18.48
C GLN A 55 -27.09 8.24 17.59
N THR A 56 -26.90 8.24 16.27
CA THR A 56 -27.99 8.50 15.33
C THR A 56 -28.96 7.31 15.25
N TRP A 57 -28.45 6.08 15.27
CA TRP A 57 -29.25 4.88 15.02
C TRP A 57 -29.85 4.26 16.28
N ASP A 58 -29.11 4.20 17.37
CA ASP A 58 -29.59 3.75 18.67
C ASP A 58 -28.98 4.56 19.82
N PRO A 59 -29.57 5.73 20.18
CA PRO A 59 -29.06 6.60 21.23
C PRO A 59 -28.86 5.90 22.58
N GLU A 60 -29.72 4.93 22.93
CA GLU A 60 -29.66 4.26 24.23
C GLU A 60 -28.41 3.37 24.35
N SER A 61 -28.12 2.52 23.36
CA SER A 61 -26.89 1.74 23.39
C SER A 61 -25.65 2.64 23.24
N ALA A 62 -25.70 3.65 22.38
CA ALA A 62 -24.62 4.61 22.21
C ALA A 62 -24.28 5.35 23.50
N GLN A 63 -25.27 5.79 24.26
CA GLN A 63 -25.06 6.45 25.55
C GLN A 63 -24.41 5.52 26.59
N GLN A 64 -24.88 4.26 26.70
CA GLN A 64 -24.28 3.27 27.61
C GLN A 64 -22.84 2.93 27.23
N ILE A 65 -22.57 2.80 25.94
CA ILE A 65 -21.23 2.55 25.40
C ILE A 65 -20.33 3.75 25.70
N LYS A 66 -20.80 4.99 25.45
CA LYS A 66 -20.07 6.23 25.76
C LYS A 66 -19.72 6.36 27.24
N GLN A 67 -20.62 5.97 28.13
CA GLN A 67 -20.37 5.98 29.58
C GLN A 67 -19.35 4.94 30.05
N ALA A 68 -19.14 3.89 29.24
CA ALA A 68 -18.17 2.83 29.52
C ALA A 68 -16.84 3.00 28.80
N PHE A 69 -16.66 4.10 28.05
CA PHE A 69 -15.41 4.35 27.31
C PHE A 69 -14.29 4.84 28.20
N ASN A 70 -13.08 4.41 27.83
CA ASN A 70 -11.85 5.08 28.15
C ASN A 70 -11.42 5.90 26.93
N HIS A 71 -11.18 7.19 27.13
CA HIS A 71 -10.76 8.11 26.10
C HIS A 71 -9.26 8.44 26.26
N TRP A 72 -8.54 8.53 25.16
CA TRP A 72 -7.20 9.07 25.10
C TRP A 72 -6.95 9.72 23.73
N ASP A 73 -6.18 10.82 23.73
CA ASP A 73 -5.86 11.57 22.53
C ASP A 73 -4.48 11.23 21.98
N ASP A 74 -3.64 10.59 22.77
CA ASP A 74 -2.24 10.44 22.50
C ASP A 74 -1.90 9.08 21.90
N ILE A 75 -0.92 9.10 20.99
CA ILE A 75 -0.13 7.93 20.60
C ILE A 75 1.26 8.08 21.22
N GLU A 76 1.75 7.03 21.87
CA GLU A 76 3.09 6.98 22.45
C GLU A 76 3.88 5.83 21.86
N MET A 77 5.17 6.06 21.61
CA MET A 77 6.09 5.04 21.10
C MET A 77 7.30 4.94 22.03
N HIS A 78 7.61 3.71 22.48
CA HIS A 78 8.84 3.40 23.18
C HIS A 78 9.80 2.69 22.23
N PHE A 79 10.95 3.31 21.97
CA PHE A 79 11.92 2.81 21.01
C PHE A 79 13.33 3.28 21.38
N LYS A 80 14.29 2.35 21.41
CA LYS A 80 15.72 2.62 21.74
C LYS A 80 15.89 3.43 23.03
N GLY A 81 15.15 3.05 24.09
CA GLY A 81 15.22 3.68 25.40
C GLY A 81 14.57 5.07 25.50
N ARG A 82 13.83 5.51 24.47
CA ARG A 82 13.12 6.79 24.46
C ARG A 82 11.62 6.58 24.31
N ALA A 83 10.84 7.40 24.99
CA ALA A 83 9.42 7.54 24.80
C ALA A 83 9.12 8.84 24.05
N ILE A 84 8.34 8.75 22.95
CA ILE A 84 7.91 9.89 22.16
C ILE A 84 6.38 9.85 22.06
N ARG A 85 5.74 10.99 22.33
CA ARG A 85 4.28 11.12 22.36
C ARG A 85 3.80 12.17 21.36
N SER A 86 2.69 11.90 20.68
CA SER A 86 1.97 12.83 19.81
C SER A 86 0.50 12.81 20.16
N GLY A 87 -0.13 13.98 20.22
CA GLY A 87 -1.50 14.18 20.62
C GLY A 87 -2.50 14.35 19.46
N GLY A 88 -3.75 14.63 19.80
CA GLY A 88 -4.82 14.98 18.85
C GLY A 88 -5.30 13.83 17.95
N HIS A 89 -5.09 12.57 18.35
CA HIS A 89 -5.47 11.40 17.55
C HIS A 89 -6.88 10.91 17.81
N GLY A 90 -7.44 11.17 19.01
CA GLY A 90 -8.82 10.90 19.39
C GLY A 90 -9.20 9.42 19.29
N PHE A 91 -8.97 8.66 20.36
CA PHE A 91 -9.35 7.26 20.45
C PHE A 91 -10.26 7.02 21.65
N VAL A 92 -11.19 6.10 21.48
CA VAL A 92 -12.02 5.60 22.57
C VAL A 92 -11.92 4.07 22.62
N GLY A 93 -11.72 3.52 23.79
CA GLY A 93 -11.63 2.08 24.01
C GLY A 93 -12.67 1.59 24.99
N ILE A 94 -13.17 0.37 24.74
CA ILE A 94 -14.08 -0.34 25.62
C ILE A 94 -13.70 -1.82 25.67
N GLY A 95 -13.92 -2.45 26.84
CA GLY A 95 -13.80 -3.89 26.93
C GLY A 95 -14.79 -4.58 25.99
N ARG A 96 -14.32 -5.51 25.16
CA ARG A 96 -15.16 -6.25 24.21
C ARG A 96 -16.35 -6.92 24.90
N LYS A 97 -16.12 -7.51 26.06
CA LYS A 97 -17.17 -8.11 26.90
C LYS A 97 -18.24 -7.08 27.30
N LYS A 98 -17.83 -5.90 27.71
CA LYS A 98 -18.75 -4.81 28.09
C LYS A 98 -19.61 -4.35 26.95
N LEU A 99 -19.00 -4.18 25.77
CA LEU A 99 -19.72 -3.83 24.54
C LEU A 99 -20.79 -4.86 24.19
N LEU A 100 -20.42 -6.15 24.16
CA LEU A 100 -21.38 -7.22 23.85
C LEU A 100 -22.51 -7.29 24.86
N ASN A 101 -22.22 -7.13 26.17
CA ASN A 101 -23.23 -7.13 27.24
C ASN A 101 -24.25 -5.99 27.02
N ILE A 102 -23.80 -4.80 26.66
CA ILE A 102 -24.70 -3.67 26.36
C ILE A 102 -25.62 -4.00 25.19
N LEU A 103 -25.04 -4.55 24.09
CA LEU A 103 -25.82 -4.90 22.91
C LEU A 103 -26.79 -6.07 23.17
N GLN A 104 -26.40 -7.09 23.96
CA GLN A 104 -27.25 -8.20 24.36
C GLN A 104 -28.45 -7.72 25.20
N ALA A 105 -28.20 -6.94 26.27
CA ALA A 105 -29.25 -6.37 27.08
C ALA A 105 -30.21 -5.49 26.25
N ARG A 106 -29.69 -4.74 25.30
CA ARG A 106 -30.53 -3.93 24.42
C ARG A 106 -31.39 -4.79 23.48
N CYS A 107 -30.84 -5.87 22.92
CA CYS A 107 -31.59 -6.87 22.14
C CYS A 107 -32.76 -7.47 22.97
N GLU A 108 -32.49 -7.91 24.19
CA GLU A 108 -33.49 -8.46 25.09
C GLU A 108 -34.61 -7.46 25.36
N THR A 109 -34.26 -6.21 25.69
CA THR A 109 -35.22 -5.11 25.93
C THR A 109 -36.15 -4.89 24.74
N LEU A 110 -35.64 -5.04 23.51
CA LEU A 110 -36.44 -4.89 22.30
C LEU A 110 -37.21 -6.14 21.88
N GLY A 111 -37.02 -7.26 22.59
CA GLY A 111 -37.68 -8.53 22.29
C GLY A 111 -37.03 -9.34 21.18
N VAL A 112 -35.74 -9.17 20.97
CA VAL A 112 -34.92 -10.07 20.12
C VAL A 112 -34.67 -11.35 20.92
N LYS A 113 -34.86 -12.52 20.30
CA LYS A 113 -34.59 -13.80 20.91
C LYS A 113 -33.08 -14.11 20.87
N LEU A 114 -32.41 -14.23 21.99
CA LEU A 114 -31.02 -14.66 22.10
C LEU A 114 -30.94 -16.15 22.47
N VAL A 115 -30.27 -16.96 21.65
CA VAL A 115 -30.09 -18.40 21.83
C VAL A 115 -28.60 -18.66 21.97
N PHE A 116 -28.17 -18.93 23.20
CA PHE A 116 -26.76 -19.20 23.51
C PHE A 116 -26.46 -20.70 23.57
N GLU A 117 -25.18 -21.06 23.63
CA GLU A 117 -24.67 -22.44 23.63
C GLU A 117 -25.26 -23.28 22.47
N CYS A 118 -25.54 -22.62 21.36
CA CYS A 118 -26.09 -23.19 20.16
C CYS A 118 -25.20 -22.88 18.95
N GLU A 119 -24.49 -23.88 18.45
CA GLU A 119 -23.63 -23.74 17.27
C GLU A 119 -24.42 -24.10 16.01
N ALA A 120 -24.76 -23.10 15.20
CA ALA A 120 -25.33 -23.31 13.89
C ALA A 120 -24.27 -23.89 12.95
N GLN A 121 -24.59 -25.03 12.31
CA GLN A 121 -23.69 -25.68 11.35
C GLN A 121 -23.86 -25.11 9.93
N SER A 122 -25.01 -24.51 9.67
CA SER A 122 -25.40 -24.06 8.34
C SER A 122 -26.53 -23.04 8.40
N ASP A 123 -26.65 -22.22 7.33
CA ASP A 123 -27.83 -21.43 7.02
C ASP A 123 -29.08 -22.28 6.77
N LEU A 124 -28.90 -23.55 6.37
CA LEU A 124 -29.98 -24.50 6.13
C LEU A 124 -30.61 -25.06 7.42
N ASP A 125 -30.03 -24.82 8.57
CA ASP A 125 -30.63 -25.18 9.87
C ASP A 125 -31.91 -24.35 10.15
N TYR A 126 -32.14 -23.29 9.38
CA TYR A 126 -33.26 -22.36 9.51
C TYR A 126 -34.10 -22.27 8.22
N PRO A 127 -34.76 -23.35 7.80
CA PRO A 127 -35.48 -23.41 6.51
C PRO A 127 -36.73 -22.51 6.48
N ASP A 128 -37.19 -22.04 7.62
CA ASP A 128 -38.33 -21.13 7.78
C ASP A 128 -37.91 -19.64 7.85
N ALA A 129 -36.63 -19.34 7.64
CA ALA A 129 -36.14 -17.98 7.56
C ALA A 129 -36.54 -17.27 6.27
N ASP A 130 -36.93 -16.02 6.34
CA ASP A 130 -36.97 -15.12 5.19
C ASP A 130 -35.56 -14.61 4.87
N LEU A 131 -34.76 -14.35 5.94
CA LEU A 131 -33.40 -13.82 5.83
C LEU A 131 -32.49 -14.44 6.88
N VAL A 132 -31.31 -14.88 6.48
CA VAL A 132 -30.20 -15.32 7.34
C VAL A 132 -29.06 -14.33 7.25
N ILE A 133 -28.66 -13.77 8.40
CA ILE A 133 -27.45 -12.93 8.53
C ILE A 133 -26.32 -13.82 9.02
N ALA A 134 -25.37 -14.13 8.17
CA ALA A 134 -24.19 -14.90 8.53
C ALA A 134 -23.09 -13.96 9.06
N CYS A 135 -22.96 -13.86 10.37
CA CYS A 135 -21.97 -13.07 11.12
C CYS A 135 -21.19 -13.94 12.10
N ASP A 136 -20.92 -15.18 11.70
CA ASP A 136 -20.25 -16.26 12.42
C ASP A 136 -18.71 -16.12 12.44
N GLY A 137 -18.20 -14.96 12.02
CA GLY A 137 -16.83 -14.53 12.21
C GLY A 137 -15.82 -15.05 11.19
N ILE A 138 -14.54 -14.94 11.53
CA ILE A 138 -13.41 -15.20 10.63
C ILE A 138 -13.41 -16.62 10.02
N ASN A 139 -13.90 -17.59 10.78
CA ASN A 139 -14.00 -19.01 10.35
C ASN A 139 -15.40 -19.38 9.88
N SER A 140 -16.16 -18.45 9.30
CA SER A 140 -17.55 -18.61 8.89
C SER A 140 -17.80 -19.94 8.15
N ALA A 141 -18.67 -20.77 8.73
CA ALA A 141 -19.13 -22.02 8.14
C ALA A 141 -20.04 -21.75 6.94
N VAL A 142 -20.87 -20.72 7.00
CA VAL A 142 -21.76 -20.30 5.91
C VAL A 142 -20.95 -19.83 4.70
N ARG A 143 -19.91 -19.01 4.90
CA ARG A 143 -18.99 -18.59 3.82
C ARG A 143 -18.31 -19.79 3.16
N GLN A 144 -17.80 -20.73 3.96
CA GLN A 144 -17.12 -21.92 3.45
C GLN A 144 -18.08 -22.82 2.65
N ARG A 145 -19.30 -23.02 3.12
CA ARG A 145 -20.32 -23.82 2.45
C ARG A 145 -20.65 -23.30 1.06
N HIS A 146 -20.77 -21.99 0.91
CA HIS A 146 -21.14 -21.32 -0.33
C HIS A 146 -19.94 -20.61 -1.00
N ALA A 147 -18.74 -21.18 -0.85
CA ALA A 147 -17.50 -20.56 -1.35
C ALA A 147 -17.49 -20.30 -2.86
N GLU A 148 -18.17 -21.14 -3.65
CA GLU A 148 -18.31 -20.96 -5.11
C GLU A 148 -19.04 -19.66 -5.46
N VAL A 149 -20.04 -19.27 -4.65
CA VAL A 149 -20.83 -18.04 -4.87
C VAL A 149 -20.14 -16.83 -4.26
N PHE A 150 -19.72 -16.92 -2.99
CA PHE A 150 -19.08 -15.82 -2.29
C PHE A 150 -17.67 -15.50 -2.79
N GLN A 151 -16.99 -16.47 -3.41
CA GLN A 151 -15.63 -16.35 -3.96
C GLN A 151 -14.67 -15.62 -2.99
N PRO A 152 -14.42 -16.19 -1.79
CA PRO A 152 -13.58 -15.55 -0.79
C PRO A 152 -12.11 -15.55 -1.25
N ASP A 153 -11.50 -14.37 -1.19
CA ASP A 153 -10.06 -14.18 -1.29
C ASP A 153 -9.50 -14.09 0.14
N ILE A 154 -8.77 -15.12 0.57
CA ILE A 154 -8.23 -15.23 1.93
C ILE A 154 -6.71 -15.25 1.86
N VAL A 155 -6.07 -14.23 2.45
CA VAL A 155 -4.61 -14.12 2.52
C VAL A 155 -4.17 -14.20 3.98
N THR A 156 -3.45 -15.27 4.32
CA THR A 156 -2.83 -15.41 5.65
C THR A 156 -1.51 -14.66 5.67
N ARG A 157 -1.34 -13.76 6.65
CA ARG A 157 -0.13 -12.96 6.80
C ARG A 157 0.95 -13.70 7.60
N PRO A 158 2.25 -13.44 7.29
CA PRO A 158 3.35 -14.21 7.89
C PRO A 158 3.60 -13.88 9.37
N ASN A 159 3.36 -12.64 9.81
CA ASN A 159 3.61 -12.26 11.19
C ASN A 159 2.77 -13.08 12.16
N ARG A 160 3.36 -13.35 13.31
CA ARG A 160 2.72 -14.01 14.45
C ARG A 160 2.34 -12.97 15.48
N TYR A 161 1.14 -13.09 16.04
CA TYR A 161 0.72 -12.25 17.16
C TYR A 161 0.07 -13.07 18.25
N ILE A 162 0.22 -12.58 19.50
CA ILE A 162 -0.47 -13.11 20.69
C ILE A 162 -1.25 -11.97 21.36
N TRP A 163 -2.51 -12.23 21.68
CA TRP A 163 -3.39 -11.22 22.27
C TRP A 163 -3.53 -11.45 23.78
N LEU A 164 -2.89 -10.57 24.54
CA LEU A 164 -2.81 -10.63 25.99
C LEU A 164 -3.49 -9.41 26.63
N GLY A 165 -3.65 -9.45 27.95
CA GLY A 165 -4.05 -8.33 28.80
C GLY A 165 -3.04 -8.11 29.91
N THR A 166 -3.11 -6.96 30.59
CA THR A 166 -2.30 -6.65 31.77
C THR A 166 -3.00 -5.66 32.69
N HIS A 167 -2.68 -5.69 33.98
CA HIS A 167 -3.08 -4.65 34.93
C HIS A 167 -2.18 -3.41 34.90
N LYS A 168 -1.12 -3.41 34.11
CA LYS A 168 -0.40 -2.18 33.81
C LYS A 168 -1.29 -1.28 32.97
N LEU A 169 -1.62 -0.10 33.50
CA LEU A 169 -2.43 0.89 32.79
C LEU A 169 -1.53 1.79 31.93
N TYR A 170 -1.99 2.04 30.73
CA TYR A 170 -1.37 2.95 29.76
C TYR A 170 -2.36 4.07 29.43
N ASP A 171 -1.92 5.31 29.48
CA ASP A 171 -2.74 6.51 29.29
C ASP A 171 -2.73 7.04 27.86
N ALA A 172 -2.07 6.31 26.96
CA ALA A 172 -2.01 6.57 25.52
C ALA A 172 -2.16 5.25 24.74
N PHE A 173 -2.44 5.34 23.47
CA PHE A 173 -2.24 4.20 22.57
C PHE A 173 -0.75 4.00 22.36
N THR A 174 -0.17 3.03 23.04
CA THR A 174 1.28 2.86 23.18
C THR A 174 1.80 1.75 22.28
N PHE A 175 2.86 2.04 21.55
CA PHE A 175 3.62 1.08 20.75
C PHE A 175 4.99 0.87 21.37
N LEU A 176 5.31 -0.39 21.68
CA LEU A 176 6.58 -0.80 22.29
C LEU A 176 7.40 -1.57 21.25
N PHE A 177 8.67 -1.24 21.10
CA PHE A 177 9.60 -1.93 20.21
C PHE A 177 10.79 -2.45 20.99
N GLU A 178 10.96 -3.77 21.06
CA GLU A 178 12.03 -4.43 21.78
C GLU A 178 12.89 -5.28 20.85
N LYS A 179 14.21 -5.09 20.92
CA LYS A 179 15.20 -5.84 20.12
C LYS A 179 15.67 -7.07 20.88
N THR A 180 15.70 -8.20 20.17
CA THR A 180 16.34 -9.44 20.63
C THR A 180 17.55 -9.76 19.75
N GLU A 181 18.28 -10.81 20.08
CA GLU A 181 19.38 -11.34 19.26
C GLU A 181 18.94 -11.84 17.88
N HIS A 182 17.66 -12.24 17.73
CA HIS A 182 17.09 -12.76 16.49
C HIS A 182 16.26 -11.74 15.69
N GLY A 183 15.99 -10.56 16.27
CA GLY A 183 15.21 -9.51 15.61
C GLY A 183 14.31 -8.74 16.55
N TRP A 184 13.34 -8.03 15.98
CA TRP A 184 12.47 -7.12 16.70
C TRP A 184 11.10 -7.72 17.00
N PHE A 185 10.60 -7.43 18.20
CA PHE A 185 9.22 -7.59 18.61
C PHE A 185 8.58 -6.22 18.77
N GLN A 186 7.27 -6.16 18.56
CA GLN A 186 6.48 -4.97 18.80
C GLN A 186 5.26 -5.32 19.64
N ALA A 187 4.80 -4.38 20.47
CA ALA A 187 3.55 -4.53 21.19
C ALA A 187 2.63 -3.32 20.96
N HIS A 188 1.34 -3.59 20.79
CA HIS A 188 0.26 -2.61 20.67
C HIS A 188 -0.51 -2.62 21.99
N VAL A 189 -0.47 -1.53 22.71
CA VAL A 189 -0.97 -1.49 24.10
C VAL A 189 -1.89 -0.30 24.29
N TYR A 190 -3.05 -0.54 24.89
CA TYR A 190 -4.00 0.52 25.24
C TYR A 190 -4.92 0.08 26.38
N LYS A 191 -5.28 1.01 27.24
CA LYS A 191 -6.24 0.82 28.32
C LYS A 191 -7.66 0.72 27.76
N PHE A 192 -8.48 -0.22 28.23
CA PHE A 192 -9.87 -0.36 27.82
C PHE A 192 -10.87 -0.33 28.96
N ASP A 193 -10.41 -0.43 30.20
CA ASP A 193 -11.18 -0.17 31.44
C ASP A 193 -10.28 0.42 32.52
N GLU A 194 -10.82 0.65 33.72
CA GLU A 194 -10.10 1.29 34.83
C GLU A 194 -8.95 0.46 35.40
N GLN A 195 -8.88 -0.83 35.09
CA GLN A 195 -7.96 -1.78 35.70
C GLN A 195 -7.12 -2.57 34.71
N THR A 196 -7.44 -2.48 33.40
CA THR A 196 -6.87 -3.40 32.43
C THR A 196 -6.49 -2.70 31.12
N SER A 197 -5.34 -3.10 30.57
CA SER A 197 -4.91 -2.76 29.22
C SER A 197 -4.83 -4.00 28.33
N THR A 198 -5.17 -3.84 27.07
CA THR A 198 -4.84 -4.80 26.01
C THR A 198 -3.33 -4.77 25.78
N PHE A 199 -2.73 -5.94 25.51
CA PHE A 199 -1.30 -6.07 25.20
C PHE A 199 -1.12 -7.08 24.07
N ILE A 200 -1.04 -6.61 22.81
CA ILE A 200 -0.89 -7.45 21.64
C ILE A 200 0.58 -7.45 21.24
N VAL A 201 1.25 -8.61 21.33
CA VAL A 201 2.64 -8.77 20.88
C VAL A 201 2.67 -9.34 19.48
N GLU A 202 3.49 -8.77 18.63
CA GLU A 202 3.63 -9.17 17.23
C GLU A 202 5.11 -9.24 16.83
N CYS A 203 5.45 -10.22 15.97
CA CYS A 203 6.80 -10.36 15.40
C CYS A 203 6.78 -11.13 14.06
N PRO A 204 7.84 -11.02 13.23
CA PRO A 204 8.02 -11.85 12.05
C PRO A 204 8.12 -13.35 12.41
N GLU A 205 7.58 -14.22 11.55
CA GLU A 205 7.60 -15.67 11.77
C GLU A 205 9.03 -16.23 11.96
N ALA A 206 10.00 -15.69 11.24
CA ALA A 206 11.40 -16.11 11.37
C ALA A 206 11.96 -15.82 12.78
N VAL A 207 11.65 -14.66 13.35
CA VAL A 207 12.03 -14.26 14.71
C VAL A 207 11.33 -15.12 15.75
N TRP A 208 10.03 -15.37 15.57
CA TRP A 208 9.22 -16.23 16.42
C TRP A 208 9.79 -17.67 16.48
N ARG A 209 10.14 -18.26 15.32
CA ARG A 209 10.76 -19.61 15.26
C ARG A 209 12.16 -19.64 15.87
N ALA A 210 12.97 -18.60 15.64
CA ALA A 210 14.33 -18.53 16.17
C ALA A 210 14.37 -18.51 17.71
N HIS A 211 13.29 -18.02 18.35
CA HIS A 211 13.10 -18.09 19.80
C HIS A 211 12.44 -19.38 20.30
N GLY A 212 12.15 -20.36 19.42
CA GLY A 212 11.48 -21.62 19.78
C GLY A 212 10.01 -21.46 20.21
N LEU A 213 9.40 -20.33 19.91
CA LEU A 213 8.01 -20.05 20.29
C LEU A 213 6.98 -20.88 19.53
N ASP A 214 7.38 -21.50 18.42
CA ASP A 214 6.61 -22.48 17.66
C ASP A 214 6.42 -23.81 18.40
N GLN A 215 7.30 -24.12 19.37
CA GLN A 215 7.24 -25.29 20.23
C GLN A 215 6.75 -24.95 21.66
N ALA A 216 6.63 -23.65 21.97
CA ALA A 216 6.23 -23.17 23.29
C ALA A 216 4.72 -23.33 23.51
N ASP A 217 4.34 -23.77 24.69
CA ASP A 217 2.96 -23.72 25.14
C ASP A 217 2.53 -22.27 25.51
N GLN A 218 1.28 -22.10 25.90
CA GLN A 218 0.73 -20.79 26.24
C GLN A 218 1.47 -20.16 27.43
N ALA A 219 1.82 -20.93 28.48
CA ALA A 219 2.49 -20.41 29.67
C ALA A 219 3.91 -19.95 29.35
N ALA A 220 4.66 -20.75 28.57
CA ALA A 220 6.01 -20.41 28.13
C ALA A 220 6.01 -19.16 27.21
N SER A 221 5.02 -19.05 26.32
CA SER A 221 4.84 -17.87 25.46
C SER A 221 4.57 -16.61 26.26
N ILE A 222 3.72 -16.67 27.29
CA ILE A 222 3.43 -15.54 28.18
C ILE A 222 4.68 -15.15 28.96
N ALA A 223 5.39 -16.11 29.56
CA ALA A 223 6.62 -15.86 30.32
C ALA A 223 7.72 -15.22 29.45
N PHE A 224 7.82 -15.64 28.18
CA PHE A 224 8.71 -14.99 27.22
C PHE A 224 8.36 -13.52 27.00
N CYS A 225 7.09 -13.21 26.76
CA CYS A 225 6.61 -11.84 26.57
C CYS A 225 6.81 -10.98 27.84
N GLU A 226 6.55 -11.53 29.02
CA GLU A 226 6.78 -10.84 30.30
C GLU A 226 8.26 -10.49 30.49
N LYS A 227 9.16 -11.42 30.19
CA LYS A 227 10.60 -11.17 30.27
C LYS A 227 11.04 -10.10 29.24
N LEU A 228 10.56 -10.19 28.01
CA LEU A 228 10.92 -9.27 26.93
C LEU A 228 10.48 -7.83 27.22
N PHE A 229 9.26 -7.65 27.72
CA PHE A 229 8.67 -6.35 28.03
C PHE A 229 8.70 -6.00 29.52
N ALA A 230 9.57 -6.62 30.31
CA ALA A 230 9.62 -6.45 31.77
C ALA A 230 9.74 -4.98 32.22
N HIS A 231 10.55 -4.19 31.51
CA HIS A 231 10.73 -2.76 31.78
C HIS A 231 9.40 -1.99 31.57
N ASN A 232 8.66 -2.30 30.54
CA ASN A 232 7.39 -1.66 30.18
C ASN A 232 6.24 -2.11 31.09
N LEU A 233 6.26 -3.35 31.55
CA LEU A 233 5.25 -3.94 32.42
C LEU A 233 5.37 -3.50 33.89
N GLN A 234 6.56 -3.06 34.33
CA GLN A 234 6.82 -2.56 35.68
C GLN A 234 6.37 -3.54 36.78
N GLY A 235 6.62 -4.84 36.57
CA GLY A 235 6.27 -5.90 37.51
C GLY A 235 4.84 -6.42 37.44
N GLN A 236 4.00 -5.92 36.53
CA GLN A 236 2.66 -6.46 36.30
C GLN A 236 2.74 -7.67 35.34
N ALA A 237 1.91 -8.68 35.60
CA ALA A 237 1.81 -9.88 34.82
C ALA A 237 1.03 -9.66 33.51
N LEU A 238 1.27 -10.55 32.54
CA LEU A 238 0.45 -10.69 31.34
C LEU A 238 -0.62 -11.77 31.55
N MET A 239 -1.81 -11.52 31.07
CA MET A 239 -2.99 -12.39 31.24
C MET A 239 -3.50 -12.85 29.87
N THR A 240 -4.11 -14.03 29.84
CA THR A 240 -4.81 -14.55 28.66
C THR A 240 -6.26 -14.89 28.99
N ASN A 241 -7.15 -14.69 28.02
CA ASN A 241 -8.52 -15.22 28.05
C ASN A 241 -8.78 -16.21 26.90
N ALA A 242 -7.71 -16.70 26.25
CA ALA A 242 -7.76 -17.62 25.11
C ALA A 242 -7.88 -19.10 25.53
N ARG A 243 -8.71 -19.43 26.51
CA ARG A 243 -8.88 -20.80 27.07
C ARG A 243 -9.37 -21.83 26.03
N HIS A 244 -9.99 -21.38 24.96
CA HIS A 244 -10.52 -22.24 23.89
C HIS A 244 -9.47 -22.60 22.82
N LEU A 245 -8.31 -21.93 22.80
CA LEU A 245 -7.24 -22.24 21.85
C LEU A 245 -6.48 -23.48 22.33
N ARG A 246 -6.42 -24.53 21.48
CA ARG A 246 -5.59 -25.70 21.69
C ARG A 246 -4.25 -25.49 20.98
N GLY A 247 -3.13 -25.70 21.67
CA GLY A 247 -1.79 -25.52 21.12
C GLY A 247 -1.21 -24.13 21.34
N SER A 248 -0.49 -23.60 20.35
CA SER A 248 0.14 -22.27 20.45
C SER A 248 -0.89 -21.17 20.57
N ALA A 249 -0.65 -20.21 21.48
CA ALA A 249 -1.46 -19.01 21.61
C ALA A 249 -1.14 -17.96 20.52
N TRP A 250 -0.10 -18.19 19.70
CA TRP A 250 0.27 -17.31 18.61
C TRP A 250 -0.56 -17.58 17.35
N LEU A 251 -1.08 -16.54 16.76
CA LEU A 251 -1.98 -16.56 15.63
C LEU A 251 -1.37 -15.84 14.42
N ASN A 252 -1.86 -16.15 13.23
CA ASN A 252 -1.64 -15.35 12.03
C ASN A 252 -2.90 -14.53 11.73
N PHE A 253 -2.73 -13.33 11.24
CA PHE A 253 -3.84 -12.56 10.73
C PHE A 253 -4.27 -13.08 9.35
N GLN A 254 -5.58 -13.18 9.13
CA GLN A 254 -6.17 -13.51 7.84
C GLN A 254 -6.93 -12.30 7.28
N ARG A 255 -6.49 -11.81 6.13
CA ARG A 255 -7.27 -10.85 5.35
C ARG A 255 -8.28 -11.62 4.53
N ILE A 256 -9.56 -11.35 4.76
CA ILE A 256 -10.70 -11.91 4.05
C ILE A 256 -11.35 -10.82 3.21
N LYS A 257 -11.69 -11.14 1.97
CA LYS A 257 -12.49 -10.33 1.07
C LYS A 257 -13.36 -11.26 0.23
N CYS A 258 -14.67 -11.16 0.31
CA CYS A 258 -15.60 -11.89 -0.55
C CYS A 258 -15.99 -11.02 -1.75
N LYS A 259 -16.11 -11.63 -2.92
CA LYS A 259 -16.52 -10.96 -4.14
C LYS A 259 -18.02 -10.70 -4.17
N THR A 260 -18.80 -11.67 -3.70
CA THR A 260 -20.25 -11.57 -3.53
C THR A 260 -20.56 -11.70 -2.05
N TRP A 261 -21.54 -10.94 -1.54
CA TRP A 261 -21.84 -10.89 -0.12
C TRP A 261 -23.17 -11.55 0.24
N TRP A 262 -24.02 -11.84 -0.74
CA TRP A 262 -25.34 -12.43 -0.52
C TRP A 262 -25.71 -13.45 -1.60
N LEU A 263 -26.66 -14.32 -1.29
CA LEU A 263 -27.24 -15.32 -2.20
C LEU A 263 -28.67 -15.68 -1.77
N HIS A 264 -29.37 -16.45 -2.61
CA HIS A 264 -30.58 -17.18 -2.23
C HIS A 264 -30.26 -18.67 -2.24
N ASN A 265 -30.47 -19.36 -1.11
CA ASN A 265 -30.09 -20.78 -0.94
C ASN A 265 -31.18 -21.80 -1.33
N GLY A 266 -32.27 -21.33 -1.99
CA GLY A 266 -33.44 -22.13 -2.33
C GLY A 266 -34.62 -21.97 -1.35
N HIS A 267 -34.37 -21.51 -0.12
CA HIS A 267 -35.35 -21.30 0.95
C HIS A 267 -35.38 -19.85 1.43
N SER A 268 -34.24 -19.30 1.71
CA SER A 268 -34.07 -17.98 2.29
C SER A 268 -32.97 -17.17 1.57
N HIS A 269 -32.99 -15.86 1.74
CA HIS A 269 -31.85 -15.03 1.40
C HIS A 269 -30.79 -15.11 2.49
N VAL A 270 -29.52 -15.21 2.11
CA VAL A 270 -28.38 -15.30 3.01
C VAL A 270 -27.43 -14.15 2.71
N VAL A 271 -27.00 -13.40 3.71
CA VAL A 271 -26.03 -12.31 3.58
C VAL A 271 -24.91 -12.45 4.61
N LEU A 272 -23.67 -12.27 4.16
CA LEU A 272 -22.50 -12.21 5.04
C LEU A 272 -22.33 -10.81 5.64
N MET A 273 -21.88 -10.74 6.90
CA MET A 273 -21.64 -9.48 7.60
C MET A 273 -20.44 -9.57 8.54
N GLY A 274 -19.69 -8.48 8.72
CA GLY A 274 -18.53 -8.41 9.59
C GLY A 274 -17.39 -9.34 9.17
N ASP A 275 -16.69 -9.97 10.11
CA ASP A 275 -15.53 -10.81 9.80
C ASP A 275 -15.86 -12.06 8.96
N ALA A 276 -17.13 -12.40 8.80
CA ALA A 276 -17.55 -13.45 7.87
C ALA A 276 -17.35 -13.03 6.41
N VAL A 277 -17.49 -11.76 6.07
CA VAL A 277 -17.38 -11.24 4.70
C VAL A 277 -16.05 -10.52 4.45
N HIS A 278 -15.52 -9.80 5.42
CA HIS A 278 -14.28 -9.02 5.31
C HIS A 278 -13.61 -8.82 6.66
N THR A 279 -12.29 -8.77 6.68
CA THR A 279 -11.51 -8.49 7.89
C THR A 279 -10.60 -7.28 7.67
N ALA A 280 -10.31 -6.53 8.73
CA ALA A 280 -9.31 -5.48 8.75
C ALA A 280 -8.32 -5.71 9.89
N HIS A 281 -7.02 -5.52 9.63
CA HIS A 281 -5.97 -5.76 10.62
C HIS A 281 -6.13 -4.84 11.83
N PHE A 282 -5.83 -5.36 13.02
CA PHE A 282 -5.98 -4.65 14.30
C PHE A 282 -5.08 -3.41 14.44
N ALA A 283 -4.04 -3.27 13.61
CA ALA A 283 -3.12 -2.12 13.62
C ALA A 283 -3.78 -0.73 13.46
N ILE A 284 -5.03 -0.68 12.99
CA ILE A 284 -5.82 0.56 12.88
C ILE A 284 -7.13 0.53 13.68
N GLY A 285 -7.38 -0.55 14.45
CA GLY A 285 -8.53 -0.66 15.35
C GLY A 285 -9.90 -0.68 14.66
N SER A 286 -10.05 -1.25 13.45
CA SER A 286 -11.24 -1.01 12.60
C SER A 286 -12.21 -2.18 12.48
N GLY A 287 -11.89 -3.39 12.98
CA GLY A 287 -12.75 -4.57 12.76
C GLY A 287 -14.16 -4.41 13.33
N THR A 288 -14.28 -3.99 14.59
CA THR A 288 -15.59 -3.76 15.23
C THR A 288 -16.35 -2.59 14.59
N LYS A 289 -15.64 -1.53 14.17
CA LYS A 289 -16.24 -0.42 13.42
C LYS A 289 -16.92 -0.93 12.13
N LEU A 290 -16.21 -1.73 11.33
CA LEU A 290 -16.75 -2.29 10.10
C LEU A 290 -18.02 -3.11 10.36
N ALA A 291 -17.99 -3.96 11.39
CA ALA A 291 -19.13 -4.81 11.76
C ALA A 291 -20.38 -4.00 12.14
N LEU A 292 -20.22 -2.91 12.90
CA LEU A 292 -21.34 -2.03 13.27
C LEU A 292 -21.85 -1.22 12.05
N GLU A 293 -20.98 -0.73 11.21
CA GLU A 293 -21.35 0.01 10.02
C GLU A 293 -22.04 -0.87 8.96
N ASP A 294 -21.68 -2.14 8.85
CA ASP A 294 -22.41 -3.11 8.02
C ASP A 294 -23.86 -3.25 8.48
N ALA A 295 -24.07 -3.40 9.79
CA ALA A 295 -25.39 -3.49 10.39
C ALA A 295 -26.22 -2.22 10.10
N ILE A 296 -25.63 -1.05 10.32
CA ILE A 296 -26.27 0.24 10.02
C ILE A 296 -26.67 0.34 8.57
N GLU A 297 -25.77 0.02 7.64
CA GLU A 297 -26.03 0.20 6.22
C GLU A 297 -27.10 -0.76 5.73
N LEU A 298 -27.09 -2.02 6.14
CA LEU A 298 -28.12 -2.97 5.75
C LEU A 298 -29.50 -2.51 6.25
N VAL A 299 -29.61 -2.03 7.48
CA VAL A 299 -30.88 -1.51 8.02
C VAL A 299 -31.30 -0.22 7.33
N ARG A 300 -30.36 0.65 6.93
CA ARG A 300 -30.64 1.84 6.11
C ARG A 300 -31.27 1.46 4.76
N GLN A 301 -30.82 0.38 4.12
CA GLN A 301 -31.41 -0.07 2.89
C GLN A 301 -32.83 -0.60 3.10
N PHE A 302 -33.10 -1.31 4.20
CA PHE A 302 -34.47 -1.69 4.57
C PHE A 302 -35.37 -0.48 4.82
N GLN A 303 -34.88 0.55 5.49
CA GLN A 303 -35.61 1.78 5.72
C GLN A 303 -35.95 2.51 4.43
N ARG A 304 -35.02 2.49 3.45
CA ARG A 304 -35.18 3.17 2.15
C ARG A 304 -36.07 2.43 1.17
N LEU A 305 -35.95 1.11 1.08
CA LEU A 305 -36.56 0.26 0.06
C LEU A 305 -37.79 -0.51 0.58
N GLY A 306 -38.04 -0.48 1.90
CA GLY A 306 -39.07 -1.25 2.56
C GLY A 306 -38.57 -2.62 3.02
N ASP A 307 -39.22 -3.13 4.08
CA ASP A 307 -38.86 -4.36 4.78
C ASP A 307 -39.75 -5.57 4.39
N ALA A 308 -40.36 -5.51 3.20
CA ALA A 308 -41.10 -6.61 2.62
C ALA A 308 -40.15 -7.66 2.01
N ARG A 309 -40.53 -8.92 2.04
CA ARG A 309 -39.74 -10.05 1.56
C ARG A 309 -39.32 -9.91 0.09
N GLU A 310 -40.21 -9.40 -0.75
CA GLU A 310 -39.97 -9.15 -2.17
C GLU A 310 -38.88 -8.14 -2.45
N ASN A 311 -38.54 -7.25 -1.51
CA ASN A 311 -37.51 -6.24 -1.64
C ASN A 311 -36.10 -6.78 -1.30
N LEU A 312 -35.99 -7.97 -0.68
CA LEU A 312 -34.71 -8.53 -0.22
C LEU A 312 -33.62 -8.53 -1.29
N PRO A 313 -33.85 -8.98 -2.53
CA PRO A 313 -32.76 -8.97 -3.53
C PRO A 313 -32.20 -7.58 -3.80
N GLN A 314 -33.06 -6.56 -3.86
CA GLN A 314 -32.64 -5.19 -4.10
C GLN A 314 -31.92 -4.60 -2.87
N VAL A 315 -32.46 -4.82 -1.67
CA VAL A 315 -31.86 -4.38 -0.40
C VAL A 315 -30.43 -4.93 -0.25
N LEU A 316 -30.25 -6.22 -0.50
CA LEU A 316 -28.96 -6.88 -0.36
C LEU A 316 -27.94 -6.45 -1.41
N ALA A 317 -28.39 -6.24 -2.66
CA ALA A 317 -27.55 -5.73 -3.73
C ALA A 317 -27.05 -4.31 -3.45
N GLU A 318 -27.94 -3.41 -3.02
CA GLU A 318 -27.56 -2.03 -2.66
C GLU A 318 -26.67 -1.98 -1.41
N TYR A 319 -26.94 -2.82 -0.41
CA TYR A 319 -26.07 -2.96 0.75
C TYR A 319 -24.64 -3.28 0.33
N GLN A 320 -24.44 -4.33 -0.49
CA GLN A 320 -23.11 -4.70 -0.98
C GLN A 320 -22.46 -3.56 -1.78
N ALA A 321 -23.18 -2.98 -2.75
CA ALA A 321 -22.65 -1.94 -3.63
C ALA A 321 -22.11 -0.72 -2.87
N ILE A 322 -22.78 -0.33 -1.78
CA ILE A 322 -22.36 0.83 -0.97
C ILE A 322 -21.23 0.43 -0.01
N ARG A 323 -21.39 -0.67 0.73
CA ARG A 323 -20.43 -1.06 1.76
C ARG A 323 -19.09 -1.52 1.20
N GLU A 324 -19.09 -2.18 0.04
CA GLU A 324 -17.83 -2.65 -0.56
C GLU A 324 -16.84 -1.53 -0.78
N ILE A 325 -17.28 -0.34 -1.18
CA ILE A 325 -16.42 0.82 -1.41
C ILE A 325 -15.72 1.27 -0.11
N ASP A 326 -16.49 1.41 0.97
CA ASP A 326 -15.95 1.86 2.25
C ASP A 326 -15.05 0.81 2.89
N VAL A 327 -15.43 -0.45 2.78
CA VAL A 327 -14.64 -1.60 3.25
C VAL A 327 -13.30 -1.66 2.54
N ILE A 328 -13.27 -1.56 1.20
CA ILE A 328 -12.02 -1.56 0.42
C ILE A 328 -11.11 -0.41 0.84
N ARG A 329 -11.62 0.80 1.01
CA ARG A 329 -10.84 1.96 1.47
C ARG A 329 -10.21 1.71 2.84
N LEU A 330 -10.96 1.13 3.75
CA LEU A 330 -10.48 0.83 5.10
C LEU A 330 -9.50 -0.36 5.11
N GLN A 331 -9.80 -1.42 4.35
CA GLN A 331 -8.89 -2.56 4.18
C GLN A 331 -7.55 -2.14 3.59
N ASN A 332 -7.52 -1.23 2.60
CA ASN A 332 -6.27 -0.71 2.03
C ASN A 332 -5.44 0.04 3.09
N ALA A 333 -6.08 0.88 3.92
CA ALA A 333 -5.39 1.57 5.00
C ALA A 333 -4.86 0.60 6.08
N ALA A 334 -5.65 -0.41 6.43
CA ALA A 334 -5.25 -1.46 7.36
C ALA A 334 -4.11 -2.32 6.79
N TRP A 335 -4.15 -2.60 5.49
CA TRP A 335 -3.11 -3.32 4.76
C TRP A 335 -1.77 -2.57 4.79
N ASN A 336 -1.78 -1.29 4.42
CA ASN A 336 -0.58 -0.45 4.47
C ASN A 336 0.02 -0.41 5.88
N ALA A 337 -0.82 -0.22 6.91
CA ALA A 337 -0.37 -0.20 8.30
C ALA A 337 0.22 -1.55 8.74
N MET A 338 -0.42 -2.66 8.36
CA MET A 338 0.03 -4.02 8.65
C MET A 338 1.38 -4.31 7.98
N GLU A 339 1.50 -4.07 6.67
CA GLU A 339 2.76 -4.26 5.95
C GLU A 339 3.90 -3.43 6.54
N TRP A 340 3.61 -2.21 6.99
CA TRP A 340 4.60 -1.39 7.67
C TRP A 340 5.12 -2.08 8.94
N PHE A 341 4.24 -2.65 9.78
CA PHE A 341 4.63 -3.37 10.99
C PHE A 341 5.39 -4.66 10.66
N GLU A 342 4.97 -5.41 9.64
CA GLU A 342 5.64 -6.64 9.22
C GLU A 342 7.09 -6.44 8.81
N VAL A 343 7.40 -5.32 8.16
CA VAL A 343 8.76 -5.01 7.67
C VAL A 343 9.51 -4.04 8.58
N CYS A 344 8.88 -3.52 9.63
CA CYS A 344 9.44 -2.45 10.47
C CYS A 344 10.76 -2.87 11.10
N GLY A 345 10.84 -4.05 11.67
CA GLY A 345 12.04 -4.58 12.32
C GLY A 345 13.22 -4.66 11.36
N GLU A 346 13.02 -5.21 10.18
CA GLU A 346 14.06 -5.42 9.18
C GLU A 346 14.48 -4.12 8.48
N ARG A 347 13.50 -3.28 8.11
CA ARG A 347 13.76 -2.13 7.23
C ARG A 347 14.08 -0.85 7.99
N TYR A 348 13.46 -0.63 9.16
CA TYR A 348 13.45 0.66 9.81
C TYR A 348 14.12 0.66 11.19
N CYS A 349 13.81 -0.31 12.04
CA CYS A 349 14.20 -0.24 13.46
C CYS A 349 15.70 -0.14 13.69
N ASP A 350 16.53 -0.81 12.89
CA ASP A 350 17.99 -0.71 13.03
C ASP A 350 18.57 0.59 12.46
N ARG A 351 17.89 1.24 11.53
CA ARG A 351 18.38 2.39 10.77
C ARG A 351 17.83 3.73 11.22
N PHE A 352 16.58 3.74 11.70
CA PHE A 352 15.88 4.98 12.03
C PHE A 352 16.23 5.46 13.44
N GLU A 353 16.31 6.79 13.55
CA GLU A 353 16.24 7.47 14.82
C GLU A 353 14.79 7.43 15.36
N PRO A 354 14.60 7.60 16.67
CA PRO A 354 13.24 7.55 17.25
C PRO A 354 12.25 8.51 16.62
N GLU A 355 12.66 9.73 16.28
CA GLU A 355 11.82 10.73 15.60
C GLU A 355 11.35 10.26 14.22
N GLN A 356 12.24 9.62 13.44
CA GLN A 356 11.89 9.09 12.12
C GLN A 356 10.92 7.93 12.22
N LEU A 357 11.15 7.01 13.19
CA LEU A 357 10.27 5.87 13.39
C LEU A 357 8.88 6.33 13.84
N MET A 358 8.79 7.29 14.77
CA MET A 358 7.52 7.86 15.21
C MET A 358 6.76 8.49 14.05
N TYR A 359 7.42 9.33 13.24
CA TYR A 359 6.79 9.95 12.07
C TYR A 359 6.29 8.89 11.07
N ALA A 360 7.13 7.90 10.73
CA ALA A 360 6.75 6.81 9.84
C ALA A 360 5.58 5.99 10.39
N MET A 361 5.56 5.73 11.70
CA MET A 361 4.48 5.02 12.38
C MET A 361 3.16 5.80 12.34
N LEU A 362 3.18 7.11 12.58
CA LEU A 362 1.98 7.95 12.53
C LEU A 362 1.36 8.01 11.13
N THR A 363 2.19 7.97 10.08
CA THR A 363 1.75 8.06 8.68
C THR A 363 1.58 6.70 7.97
N ARG A 364 1.86 5.57 8.64
CA ARG A 364 1.94 4.21 8.06
C ARG A 364 0.71 3.76 7.27
N SER A 365 -0.47 4.20 7.67
CA SER A 365 -1.72 3.84 6.99
C SER A 365 -1.96 4.58 5.67
N GLN A 366 -1.12 5.59 5.35
CA GLN A 366 -1.26 6.52 4.23
C GLN A 366 -2.56 7.35 4.24
N ARG A 367 -3.35 7.27 5.32
CA ARG A 367 -4.54 8.11 5.53
C ARG A 367 -4.22 9.41 6.28
N ILE A 368 -3.12 9.43 7.00
CA ILE A 368 -2.64 10.59 7.74
C ILE A 368 -1.44 11.14 6.99
N SER A 369 -1.60 12.30 6.35
CA SER A 369 -0.52 13.03 5.69
C SER A 369 0.26 13.89 6.68
N HIS A 370 1.35 14.48 6.22
CA HIS A 370 2.11 15.48 6.96
C HIS A 370 1.22 16.65 7.45
N GLU A 371 0.38 17.18 6.58
CA GLU A 371 -0.53 18.28 6.93
C GLU A 371 -1.69 17.84 7.85
N ASN A 372 -2.15 16.58 7.76
CA ASN A 372 -3.09 16.07 8.77
C ASN A 372 -2.46 15.99 10.17
N LEU A 373 -1.16 15.67 10.27
CA LEU A 373 -0.44 15.72 11.55
C LEU A 373 -0.32 17.16 12.06
N ARG A 374 -0.14 18.15 11.19
CA ARG A 374 -0.12 19.57 11.55
C ARG A 374 -1.44 20.02 12.17
N LEU A 375 -2.56 19.53 11.64
CA LEU A 375 -3.88 19.82 12.18
C LEU A 375 -4.15 19.13 13.53
N ARG A 376 -3.57 17.93 13.74
CA ARG A 376 -3.77 17.14 14.95
C ARG A 376 -2.86 17.58 16.08
N ASP A 377 -1.56 17.67 15.80
CA ASP A 377 -0.52 18.02 16.77
C ASP A 377 0.53 18.95 16.12
N PRO A 378 0.22 20.24 15.99
CA PRO A 378 1.12 21.20 15.36
C PRO A 378 2.45 21.33 16.11
N GLN A 379 2.46 21.18 17.43
CA GLN A 379 3.66 21.32 18.25
C GLN A 379 4.63 20.16 18.04
N TRP A 380 4.11 18.95 18.04
CA TRP A 380 4.91 17.75 17.76
C TRP A 380 5.50 17.81 16.34
N LEU A 381 4.67 18.15 15.36
CA LEU A 381 5.13 18.22 13.96
C LEU A 381 6.18 19.29 13.76
N GLN A 382 6.02 20.48 14.34
CA GLN A 382 7.03 21.53 14.30
C GLN A 382 8.37 21.06 14.93
N GLY A 383 8.30 20.30 16.02
CA GLY A 383 9.47 19.67 16.64
C GLY A 383 10.17 18.71 15.69
N TYR A 384 9.41 17.85 15.01
CA TYR A 384 9.93 16.93 14.00
C TYR A 384 10.56 17.66 12.80
N GLU A 385 9.87 18.68 12.25
CA GLU A 385 10.41 19.50 11.17
C GLU A 385 11.72 20.19 11.57
N SER A 386 11.79 20.75 12.78
CA SER A 386 13.00 21.37 13.31
C SER A 386 14.15 20.36 13.43
N TRP A 387 13.86 19.21 13.99
CA TRP A 387 14.83 18.12 14.13
C TRP A 387 15.38 17.66 12.78
N PHE A 388 14.51 17.49 11.78
CA PHE A 388 14.91 17.07 10.43
C PHE A 388 15.67 18.16 9.68
N ALA A 389 15.21 19.42 9.78
CA ALA A 389 15.82 20.58 9.14
C ALA A 389 17.24 20.82 9.65
N GLN A 390 17.48 20.72 10.97
CA GLN A 390 18.82 20.84 11.57
C GLN A 390 19.79 19.79 11.02
N ARG A 391 19.36 18.56 10.83
CA ARG A 391 20.18 17.48 10.22
C ARG A 391 20.50 17.75 8.75
N ALA A 392 19.67 18.53 8.07
CA ALA A 392 19.89 19.00 6.70
C ALA A 392 20.65 20.34 6.63
N GLY A 393 21.12 20.87 7.77
CA GLY A 393 21.90 22.12 7.85
C GLY A 393 21.06 23.40 7.83
N LEU A 394 19.74 23.31 8.07
CA LEU A 394 18.84 24.45 8.12
C LEU A 394 18.58 24.89 9.57
N THR A 395 18.35 26.19 9.77
CA THR A 395 18.02 26.76 11.08
C THR A 395 16.53 26.94 11.32
N GLN A 396 15.73 26.92 10.24
CA GLN A 396 14.27 27.08 10.30
C GLN A 396 13.58 25.75 10.08
N PRO A 397 12.49 25.44 10.78
CA PRO A 397 11.69 24.27 10.55
C PRO A 397 11.05 24.34 9.15
N VAL A 398 11.19 23.29 8.39
CA VAL A 398 10.51 23.09 7.09
C VAL A 398 10.11 21.63 6.96
N PRO A 399 9.04 21.33 6.22
CA PRO A 399 8.69 19.95 5.91
C PRO A 399 9.88 19.19 5.29
N PRO A 400 10.12 17.92 5.63
CA PRO A 400 11.28 17.15 5.16
C PRO A 400 11.48 17.19 3.65
N MET A 401 10.41 17.19 2.86
CA MET A 401 10.48 17.26 1.39
C MET A 401 11.11 18.55 0.86
N PHE A 402 11.09 19.63 1.64
CA PHE A 402 11.69 20.93 1.28
C PHE A 402 13.09 21.14 1.83
N THR A 403 13.67 20.14 2.51
CA THR A 403 15.07 20.20 2.93
C THR A 403 16.02 19.92 1.78
N PRO A 404 17.21 20.54 1.73
CA PRO A 404 18.21 20.27 0.70
C PRO A 404 18.69 18.81 0.76
N TYR A 405 19.14 18.32 -0.39
CA TYR A 405 19.68 16.96 -0.50
C TYR A 405 20.87 16.95 -1.47
N THR A 406 22.02 16.47 -0.99
CA THR A 406 23.24 16.43 -1.79
C THR A 406 23.53 15.01 -2.26
N VAL A 407 23.75 14.86 -3.56
CA VAL A 407 24.21 13.63 -4.18
C VAL A 407 25.49 13.94 -4.95
N ARG A 408 26.60 13.29 -4.60
CA ARG A 408 27.96 13.64 -5.09
C ARG A 408 28.22 15.14 -4.90
N GLY A 409 28.55 15.85 -5.99
CA GLY A 409 28.80 17.29 -6.00
C GLY A 409 27.60 18.16 -6.30
N VAL A 410 26.40 17.58 -6.38
CA VAL A 410 25.17 18.32 -6.71
C VAL A 410 24.25 18.41 -5.52
N THR A 411 23.94 19.64 -5.09
CA THR A 411 22.96 19.90 -4.03
C THR A 411 21.64 20.35 -4.67
N LEU A 412 20.57 19.59 -4.41
CA LEU A 412 19.20 19.97 -4.73
C LEU A 412 18.66 20.85 -3.61
N LYS A 413 17.97 21.93 -3.96
CA LYS A 413 17.37 22.84 -2.95
C LYS A 413 16.26 22.19 -2.12
N ASN A 414 15.64 21.17 -2.63
CA ASN A 414 14.63 20.35 -1.96
C ASN A 414 14.61 18.95 -2.60
N ARG A 415 13.79 18.04 -2.04
CA ARG A 415 13.68 16.64 -2.47
C ARG A 415 12.59 16.37 -3.51
N VAL A 416 12.06 17.44 -4.12
CA VAL A 416 11.04 17.31 -5.17
C VAL A 416 11.72 17.15 -6.51
N VAL A 417 11.51 16.02 -7.15
CA VAL A 417 12.01 15.70 -8.49
C VAL A 417 10.83 15.59 -9.46
N VAL A 418 10.86 16.36 -10.52
CA VAL A 418 9.94 16.18 -11.66
C VAL A 418 10.49 15.09 -12.55
N SER A 419 9.83 13.93 -12.57
CA SER A 419 10.24 12.77 -13.38
C SER A 419 10.12 13.04 -14.87
N PRO A 420 10.89 12.32 -15.72
CA PRO A 420 10.80 12.44 -17.19
C PRO A 420 9.38 12.17 -17.71
N MET A 421 8.86 13.07 -18.52
CA MET A 421 7.54 12.96 -19.15
C MET A 421 7.61 13.36 -20.61
N ALA A 422 7.36 12.40 -21.52
CA ALA A 422 7.41 12.63 -22.95
C ALA A 422 6.38 13.69 -23.41
N GLN A 423 6.86 14.70 -24.13
CA GLN A 423 6.05 15.76 -24.71
C GLN A 423 5.80 15.53 -26.20
N TYR A 424 6.69 14.82 -26.87
CA TYR A 424 6.66 14.56 -28.33
C TYR A 424 6.58 15.84 -29.20
N MET A 425 7.20 16.93 -28.74
CA MET A 425 7.15 18.25 -29.40
C MET A 425 8.44 18.62 -30.13
N ALA A 426 9.42 17.70 -30.17
CA ALA A 426 10.66 17.93 -30.92
C ALA A 426 10.45 17.87 -32.43
N LEU A 427 11.21 18.67 -33.19
CA LEU A 427 11.23 18.67 -34.64
C LEU A 427 12.58 18.15 -35.13
N ALA A 428 12.58 17.00 -35.81
CA ALA A 428 13.81 16.31 -36.25
C ALA A 428 14.81 16.09 -35.10
N GLY A 429 14.32 15.78 -33.92
CA GLY A 429 15.13 15.60 -32.71
C GLY A 429 15.56 16.89 -31.99
N ARG A 430 15.24 18.05 -32.54
CA ARG A 430 15.61 19.36 -31.98
C ARG A 430 14.56 19.86 -31.01
N VAL A 431 15.00 20.41 -29.89
CA VAL A 431 14.14 20.98 -28.85
C VAL A 431 13.95 22.49 -29.10
N GLY A 432 12.77 22.97 -28.75
CA GLY A 432 12.35 24.36 -28.98
C GLY A 432 11.74 25.02 -27.74
N ASP A 433 10.92 26.04 -28.03
CA ASP A 433 10.28 26.83 -26.98
C ASP A 433 9.26 26.02 -26.14
N ASP A 434 8.60 25.04 -26.73
CA ASP A 434 7.72 24.11 -25.97
C ASP A 434 8.47 23.45 -24.81
N HIS A 435 9.69 22.96 -25.08
CA HIS A 435 10.54 22.33 -24.06
C HIS A 435 11.00 23.38 -23.02
N LEU A 436 11.37 24.59 -23.46
CA LEU A 436 11.76 25.66 -22.57
C LEU A 436 10.61 26.04 -21.63
N VAL A 437 9.40 26.24 -22.15
CA VAL A 437 8.21 26.57 -21.36
C VAL A 437 7.87 25.44 -20.40
N HIS A 438 7.86 24.20 -20.89
CA HIS A 438 7.56 23.02 -20.07
C HIS A 438 8.52 22.87 -18.89
N LEU A 439 9.84 22.83 -19.16
CA LEU A 439 10.87 22.61 -18.15
C LEU A 439 11.08 23.83 -17.26
N GLY A 440 11.07 25.03 -17.87
CA GLY A 440 11.21 26.29 -17.17
C GLY A 440 10.10 26.55 -16.16
N ALA A 441 8.84 26.26 -16.51
CA ALA A 441 7.73 26.41 -15.59
C ALA A 441 7.89 25.51 -14.34
N ARG A 442 8.39 24.27 -14.47
CA ARG A 442 8.63 23.36 -13.33
C ARG A 442 9.80 23.84 -12.48
N ALA A 443 10.87 24.30 -13.12
CA ALA A 443 12.04 24.85 -12.43
C ALA A 443 11.67 26.09 -11.61
N MET A 444 10.94 27.04 -12.20
CA MET A 444 10.41 28.22 -11.51
C MET A 444 9.33 27.88 -10.48
N GLY A 445 8.55 26.82 -10.71
CA GLY A 445 7.53 26.30 -9.79
C GLY A 445 8.08 25.69 -8.51
N GLY A 446 9.43 25.61 -8.37
CA GLY A 446 10.06 25.28 -7.10
C GLY A 446 10.64 23.85 -7.00
N ALA A 447 10.62 23.02 -8.04
CA ALA A 447 11.26 21.71 -8.03
C ALA A 447 12.75 21.80 -7.70
N GLY A 448 13.29 20.82 -6.99
CA GLY A 448 14.73 20.69 -6.74
C GLY A 448 15.49 20.16 -7.94
N LEU A 449 14.89 19.22 -8.68
CA LEU A 449 15.41 18.65 -9.90
C LEU A 449 14.28 18.52 -10.93
N VAL A 450 14.55 18.95 -12.18
CA VAL A 450 13.65 18.75 -13.32
C VAL A 450 14.32 17.80 -14.30
N MET A 451 13.75 16.61 -14.52
CA MET A 451 14.24 15.68 -15.53
C MET A 451 13.57 15.95 -16.87
N VAL A 452 14.38 16.02 -17.93
CA VAL A 452 13.83 16.11 -19.28
C VAL A 452 13.33 14.75 -19.74
N GLU A 453 12.43 14.75 -20.72
CA GLU A 453 11.88 13.53 -21.30
C GLU A 453 12.96 12.64 -21.91
N MET A 454 12.61 11.36 -22.16
CA MET A 454 13.49 10.41 -22.81
C MET A 454 14.05 10.99 -24.11
N THR A 455 15.35 11.24 -24.12
CA THR A 455 16.10 11.79 -25.23
C THR A 455 16.87 10.68 -25.92
N ALA A 456 16.70 10.57 -27.25
CA ALA A 456 17.30 9.49 -28.02
C ALA A 456 18.79 9.75 -28.33
N PRO A 457 19.68 8.74 -28.15
CA PRO A 457 21.10 8.86 -28.46
C PRO A 457 21.40 8.75 -29.96
N SER A 458 20.41 8.32 -30.77
CA SER A 458 20.49 8.16 -32.23
C SER A 458 19.10 8.39 -32.85
N PRO A 459 19.01 8.68 -34.20
CA PRO A 459 17.72 8.89 -34.85
C PRO A 459 16.74 7.70 -34.68
N GLU A 460 17.24 6.48 -34.81
CA GLU A 460 16.46 5.23 -34.66
C GLU A 460 16.11 4.89 -33.21
N GLY A 461 16.75 5.53 -32.24
CA GLY A 461 16.44 5.39 -30.84
C GLY A 461 15.17 6.12 -30.37
N ARG A 462 14.53 6.91 -31.25
CA ARG A 462 13.30 7.65 -30.93
C ARG A 462 12.09 6.71 -30.80
N ILE A 463 11.12 7.09 -29.98
CA ILE A 463 9.80 6.45 -29.94
C ILE A 463 8.98 6.91 -31.13
N THR A 464 8.83 8.23 -31.30
CA THR A 464 8.11 8.90 -32.37
C THR A 464 8.98 9.96 -33.02
N HIS A 465 8.56 10.51 -34.15
CA HIS A 465 9.22 11.66 -34.78
C HIS A 465 9.28 12.90 -33.89
N GLY A 466 8.41 12.98 -32.87
CA GLY A 466 8.37 14.07 -31.88
C GLY A 466 9.35 13.93 -30.72
N CYS A 467 10.14 12.86 -30.65
CA CYS A 467 11.10 12.68 -29.54
C CYS A 467 12.34 13.58 -29.75
N PRO A 468 12.87 14.16 -28.66
CA PRO A 468 14.13 14.87 -28.68
C PRO A 468 15.30 13.91 -28.89
N GLY A 469 16.39 14.46 -29.40
CA GLY A 469 17.62 13.75 -29.63
C GLY A 469 18.84 14.44 -29.05
N LEU A 470 19.94 13.68 -29.00
CA LEU A 470 21.26 14.22 -28.65
C LEU A 470 22.38 13.50 -29.43
N TRP A 471 22.16 13.29 -30.75
CA TRP A 471 23.10 12.60 -31.61
C TRP A 471 24.01 13.55 -32.44
N ASP A 472 23.72 14.86 -32.43
CA ASP A 472 24.56 15.87 -33.07
C ASP A 472 24.79 17.10 -32.16
N ASP A 473 25.73 17.96 -32.59
CA ASP A 473 26.15 19.11 -31.78
C ASP A 473 25.16 20.28 -31.87
N THR A 474 24.29 20.32 -32.89
CA THR A 474 23.21 21.31 -32.98
C THR A 474 22.19 21.06 -31.89
N GLN A 475 21.81 19.79 -31.68
CA GLN A 475 20.92 19.40 -30.60
C GLN A 475 21.53 19.70 -29.25
N ALA A 476 22.83 19.48 -29.04
CA ALA A 476 23.53 19.86 -27.81
C ALA A 476 23.45 21.38 -27.55
N SER A 477 23.56 22.20 -28.61
CA SER A 477 23.40 23.65 -28.50
C SER A 477 21.97 24.08 -28.17
N ASP A 478 20.96 23.39 -28.73
CA ASP A 478 19.55 23.64 -28.42
C ASP A 478 19.26 23.33 -26.94
N TRP A 479 19.76 22.19 -26.44
CA TRP A 479 19.67 21.83 -25.01
C TRP A 479 20.43 22.82 -24.13
N ARG A 480 21.60 23.30 -24.55
CA ARG A 480 22.38 24.29 -23.82
C ARG A 480 21.60 25.56 -23.55
N ARG A 481 20.83 26.03 -24.51
CA ARG A 481 19.94 27.20 -24.34
C ARG A 481 18.97 26.99 -23.19
N ILE A 482 18.42 25.77 -23.05
CA ILE A 482 17.42 25.45 -22.01
C ILE A 482 18.09 25.30 -20.63
N THR A 483 19.21 24.59 -20.56
CA THR A 483 19.94 24.41 -19.30
C THR A 483 20.47 25.74 -18.77
N ASP A 484 21.06 26.57 -19.61
CA ASP A 484 21.53 27.91 -19.24
C ASP A 484 20.37 28.78 -18.73
N TRP A 485 19.20 28.72 -19.36
CA TRP A 485 18.03 29.45 -18.92
C TRP A 485 17.54 28.97 -17.53
N VAL A 486 17.47 27.67 -17.31
CA VAL A 486 17.07 27.10 -16.01
C VAL A 486 18.04 27.53 -14.91
N HIS A 487 19.35 27.44 -15.15
CA HIS A 487 20.37 27.85 -14.19
C HIS A 487 20.35 29.36 -13.88
N GLN A 488 20.02 30.19 -14.87
CA GLN A 488 19.96 31.64 -14.68
C GLN A 488 18.69 32.13 -13.99
N ARG A 489 17.58 31.38 -14.11
CA ARG A 489 16.26 31.82 -13.71
C ARG A 489 15.68 31.07 -12.52
N SER A 490 16.34 30.02 -12.07
CA SER A 490 15.89 29.19 -10.93
C SER A 490 17.07 28.56 -10.20
N ASP A 491 16.80 28.08 -8.97
CA ASP A 491 17.75 27.25 -8.19
C ASP A 491 17.57 25.76 -8.47
N ALA A 492 16.69 25.37 -9.40
CA ALA A 492 16.48 24.00 -9.77
C ALA A 492 17.69 23.43 -10.50
N LYS A 493 17.98 22.17 -10.33
CA LYS A 493 18.87 21.39 -11.16
C LYS A 493 18.10 20.80 -12.34
N ILE A 494 18.80 20.56 -13.46
CA ILE A 494 18.21 19.97 -14.65
C ILE A 494 18.95 18.69 -15.03
N GLY A 495 18.21 17.60 -15.23
CA GLY A 495 18.72 16.27 -15.54
C GLY A 495 18.27 15.79 -16.91
N LEU A 496 19.09 14.98 -17.56
CA LEU A 496 18.82 14.36 -18.86
C LEU A 496 18.52 12.88 -18.69
N GLN A 497 17.40 12.41 -19.24
CA GLN A 497 17.16 10.96 -19.39
C GLN A 497 17.56 10.53 -20.81
N LEU A 498 18.57 9.66 -20.94
CA LEU A 498 18.94 9.00 -22.19
C LEU A 498 18.28 7.63 -22.31
N GLY A 499 17.65 7.36 -23.45
CA GLY A 499 16.98 6.10 -23.72
C GLY A 499 16.87 5.79 -25.22
N HIS A 500 16.77 4.51 -25.52
CA HIS A 500 16.52 3.98 -26.87
C HIS A 500 15.22 3.19 -26.87
N SER A 501 14.30 3.51 -27.77
CA SER A 501 12.94 2.96 -27.80
C SER A 501 12.87 1.43 -27.99
N GLY A 502 13.85 0.82 -28.64
CA GLY A 502 13.83 -0.63 -28.89
C GLY A 502 12.64 -1.07 -29.75
N ALA A 503 11.96 -2.12 -29.33
CA ALA A 503 10.77 -2.65 -30.01
C ALA A 503 9.57 -1.69 -30.05
N LYS A 504 9.59 -0.63 -29.23
CA LYS A 504 8.52 0.40 -29.14
C LYS A 504 8.86 1.67 -29.93
N GLY A 505 9.80 1.60 -30.88
CA GLY A 505 10.17 2.69 -31.79
C GLY A 505 9.30 2.74 -33.05
N SER A 506 9.45 3.80 -33.82
CA SER A 506 8.72 4.01 -35.09
C SER A 506 7.21 4.00 -34.91
N THR A 507 6.72 4.74 -33.91
CA THR A 507 5.31 4.79 -33.54
C THR A 507 4.70 6.18 -33.71
N CYS A 508 3.36 6.21 -33.76
CA CYS A 508 2.58 7.44 -33.82
C CYS A 508 2.70 8.23 -32.50
N ARG A 509 2.54 9.56 -32.59
CA ARG A 509 2.34 10.37 -31.39
C ARG A 509 0.98 10.04 -30.73
N PRO A 510 0.83 10.15 -29.41
CA PRO A 510 -0.40 9.74 -28.68
C PRO A 510 -1.70 10.37 -29.17
N TRP A 511 -1.63 11.56 -29.75
CA TRP A 511 -2.79 12.30 -30.28
C TRP A 511 -3.07 12.11 -31.76
N GLN A 512 -2.26 11.29 -32.46
CA GLN A 512 -2.59 10.86 -33.82
C GLN A 512 -3.66 9.77 -33.81
N ASP A 513 -4.41 9.61 -34.90
CA ASP A 513 -5.60 8.76 -34.98
C ASP A 513 -5.38 7.31 -34.53
N ALA A 514 -4.19 6.76 -34.75
CA ALA A 514 -3.85 5.40 -34.32
C ALA A 514 -3.59 5.27 -32.80
N GLY A 515 -3.27 6.37 -32.11
CA GLY A 515 -3.02 6.40 -30.68
C GLY A 515 -1.60 6.00 -30.27
N MET A 516 -1.38 5.98 -28.93
CA MET A 516 -0.08 5.69 -28.32
C MET A 516 0.37 4.26 -28.58
N ASP A 517 1.69 4.06 -28.79
CA ASP A 517 2.35 2.78 -29.06
C ASP A 517 1.93 2.10 -30.38
N GLN A 518 1.10 2.75 -31.22
CA GLN A 518 0.74 2.21 -32.53
C GLN A 518 1.82 2.49 -33.57
N PRO A 519 2.18 1.50 -34.41
CA PRO A 519 3.18 1.68 -35.46
C PRO A 519 2.78 2.78 -36.40
N LEU A 520 3.77 3.49 -36.96
CA LEU A 520 3.56 4.45 -38.06
C LEU A 520 2.96 3.72 -39.28
N PRO A 521 1.95 4.29 -39.94
CA PRO A 521 1.40 3.72 -41.18
C PRO A 521 2.49 3.58 -42.24
N LYS A 522 2.49 2.47 -43.01
CA LYS A 522 3.47 2.23 -44.07
C LYS A 522 3.46 3.29 -45.17
N ASP A 523 2.27 3.79 -45.48
CA ASP A 523 2.03 4.82 -46.51
C ASP A 523 1.76 6.20 -45.87
N GLY A 524 2.24 6.42 -44.63
CA GLY A 524 2.09 7.67 -43.89
C GLY A 524 3.05 8.77 -44.41
N LEU A 525 2.76 10.02 -44.01
CA LEU A 525 3.61 11.17 -44.31
C LEU A 525 4.97 11.12 -43.59
N GLU A 526 5.03 10.48 -42.44
CA GLU A 526 6.26 10.31 -41.63
C GLU A 526 6.89 8.96 -41.95
N PRO A 527 8.18 8.90 -42.35
CA PRO A 527 8.83 7.65 -42.74
C PRO A 527 9.06 6.74 -41.53
N ASN A 528 8.81 5.45 -41.71
CA ASN A 528 9.19 4.40 -40.77
C ASN A 528 10.70 4.20 -40.71
N TRP A 529 11.21 3.71 -39.59
CA TRP A 529 12.61 3.26 -39.46
C TRP A 529 12.68 1.85 -38.86
N PRO A 530 13.77 1.09 -39.14
CA PRO A 530 13.98 -0.22 -38.56
C PRO A 530 14.10 -0.15 -37.03
N ILE A 531 13.44 -1.07 -36.32
CA ILE A 531 13.50 -1.18 -34.89
C ILE A 531 14.37 -2.36 -34.44
N LEU A 532 15.09 -2.18 -33.34
CA LEU A 532 16.02 -3.13 -32.75
C LEU A 532 15.55 -3.58 -31.38
N ALA A 533 15.82 -4.83 -30.97
CA ALA A 533 15.50 -5.32 -29.64
C ALA A 533 16.47 -6.42 -29.19
N ALA A 534 16.36 -6.88 -27.96
CA ALA A 534 17.09 -8.03 -27.45
C ALA A 534 16.76 -9.31 -28.24
N SER A 535 15.49 -9.50 -28.61
CA SER A 535 14.98 -10.63 -29.38
C SER A 535 13.96 -10.16 -30.43
N ALA A 536 13.73 -10.95 -31.47
CA ALA A 536 12.78 -10.65 -32.54
C ALA A 536 11.33 -10.89 -32.11
N LEU A 537 10.87 -10.16 -31.09
CA LEU A 537 9.53 -10.25 -30.51
C LEU A 537 8.81 -8.92 -30.67
N PRO A 538 7.62 -8.87 -31.32
CA PRO A 538 6.87 -7.63 -31.48
C PRO A 538 6.28 -7.20 -30.14
N TYR A 539 6.14 -5.88 -29.92
CA TYR A 539 5.49 -5.36 -28.71
C TYR A 539 3.97 -5.58 -28.75
N LEU A 540 3.33 -5.29 -29.89
CA LEU A 540 1.92 -5.59 -30.12
C LEU A 540 1.80 -6.92 -30.87
N PRO A 541 0.74 -7.74 -30.66
CA PRO A 541 0.58 -9.03 -31.33
C PRO A 541 0.71 -8.97 -32.87
N ASP A 542 0.14 -7.94 -33.48
CA ASP A 542 0.18 -7.70 -34.92
C ASP A 542 1.13 -6.56 -35.32
N GLY A 543 2.03 -6.17 -34.40
CA GLY A 543 2.97 -5.08 -34.60
C GLY A 543 4.21 -5.48 -35.41
N PRO A 544 5.05 -4.51 -35.76
CA PRO A 544 6.30 -4.76 -36.49
C PRO A 544 7.24 -5.60 -35.59
N VAL A 545 7.84 -6.63 -36.18
CA VAL A 545 8.82 -7.47 -35.51
C VAL A 545 10.20 -6.75 -35.55
N PRO A 546 10.77 -6.43 -34.36
CA PRO A 546 12.08 -5.83 -34.30
C PRO A 546 13.15 -6.85 -34.70
N ARG A 547 14.26 -6.35 -35.18
CA ARG A 547 15.43 -7.20 -35.44
C ARG A 547 16.19 -7.44 -34.13
N ALA A 548 16.50 -8.71 -33.85
CA ALA A 548 17.36 -9.07 -32.72
C ALA A 548 18.76 -8.53 -32.95
N MET A 549 19.31 -7.78 -32.00
CA MET A 549 20.60 -7.11 -32.12
C MET A 549 21.76 -8.11 -32.20
N THR A 550 22.65 -7.90 -33.15
CA THR A 550 23.98 -8.49 -33.18
C THR A 550 24.89 -7.78 -32.17
N ARG A 551 26.04 -8.39 -31.80
CA ARG A 551 27.04 -7.75 -30.94
C ARG A 551 27.52 -6.42 -31.54
N ALA A 552 27.77 -6.36 -32.85
CA ALA A 552 28.20 -5.13 -33.53
C ALA A 552 27.19 -3.99 -33.43
N GLU A 553 25.88 -4.30 -33.49
CA GLU A 553 24.80 -3.32 -33.27
C GLU A 553 24.69 -2.89 -31.81
N MET A 554 24.91 -3.82 -30.87
CA MET A 554 24.99 -3.48 -29.44
C MET A 554 26.16 -2.51 -29.18
N ASP A 555 27.32 -2.74 -29.78
CA ASP A 555 28.49 -1.86 -29.70
C ASP A 555 28.23 -0.47 -30.32
N GLN A 556 27.54 -0.43 -31.47
CA GLN A 556 27.14 0.82 -32.10
C GLN A 556 26.18 1.65 -31.26
N VAL A 557 25.15 1.01 -30.67
CA VAL A 557 24.18 1.67 -29.77
C VAL A 557 24.87 2.14 -28.49
N LEU A 558 25.76 1.34 -27.92
CA LEU A 558 26.57 1.73 -26.75
C LEU A 558 27.43 2.97 -27.09
N ALA A 559 28.09 3.00 -28.25
CA ALA A 559 28.86 4.15 -28.68
C ALA A 559 28.01 5.41 -28.87
N SER A 560 26.75 5.27 -29.33
CA SER A 560 25.78 6.37 -29.42
C SER A 560 25.41 6.92 -28.05
N PHE A 561 25.18 6.07 -27.04
CA PHE A 561 24.96 6.50 -25.66
C PHE A 561 26.16 7.25 -25.07
N VAL A 562 27.39 6.79 -25.33
CA VAL A 562 28.61 7.46 -24.88
C VAL A 562 28.78 8.84 -25.59
N ALA A 563 28.51 8.93 -26.87
CA ALA A 563 28.57 10.20 -27.62
C ALA A 563 27.51 11.20 -27.10
N ALA A 564 26.27 10.74 -26.89
CA ALA A 564 25.19 11.54 -26.29
C ALA A 564 25.53 11.99 -24.86
N THR A 565 26.16 11.14 -24.04
CA THR A 565 26.62 11.51 -22.71
C THR A 565 27.68 12.64 -22.74
N ARG A 566 28.61 12.60 -23.65
CA ARG A 566 29.60 13.70 -23.83
C ARG A 566 28.91 15.02 -24.23
N ARG A 567 27.90 14.96 -25.12
CA ARG A 567 27.10 16.11 -25.48
C ARG A 567 26.23 16.63 -24.34
N ALA A 568 25.75 15.75 -23.44
CA ALA A 568 25.05 16.15 -22.25
C ALA A 568 25.93 17.01 -21.30
N VAL A 569 27.22 16.65 -21.16
CA VAL A 569 28.20 17.49 -20.49
C VAL A 569 28.35 18.86 -21.12
N GLN A 570 28.49 18.89 -22.46
CA GLN A 570 28.60 20.15 -23.24
C GLN A 570 27.32 20.98 -23.11
N ALA A 571 26.16 20.36 -23.10
CA ALA A 571 24.88 21.02 -22.90
C ALA A 571 24.63 21.50 -21.45
N GLY A 572 25.50 21.19 -20.48
CA GLY A 572 25.45 21.73 -19.13
C GLY A 572 24.42 21.09 -18.21
N PHE A 573 24.04 19.84 -18.44
CA PHE A 573 23.16 19.10 -17.52
C PHE A 573 23.85 18.79 -16.21
N ASP A 574 23.09 18.89 -15.09
CA ASP A 574 23.55 18.61 -13.72
C ASP A 574 23.44 17.12 -13.34
N TRP A 575 22.57 16.37 -14.03
CA TRP A 575 22.22 15.00 -13.71
C TRP A 575 22.00 14.18 -14.97
N LEU A 576 22.39 12.91 -14.95
CA LEU A 576 22.16 11.98 -16.04
C LEU A 576 21.35 10.79 -15.57
N GLU A 577 20.40 10.32 -16.38
CA GLU A 577 19.63 9.11 -16.12
C GLU A 577 19.65 8.17 -17.30
N LEU A 578 19.92 6.88 -17.04
CA LEU A 578 19.79 5.83 -18.05
C LEU A 578 18.41 5.20 -17.96
N HIS A 579 17.69 5.18 -19.08
CA HIS A 579 16.36 4.58 -19.16
C HIS A 579 16.40 3.07 -19.36
N CYS A 580 16.12 2.30 -18.31
CA CYS A 580 16.05 0.85 -18.30
C CYS A 580 14.65 0.33 -17.93
N ALA A 581 13.59 1.08 -18.24
CA ALA A 581 12.20 0.77 -17.87
C ALA A 581 11.27 0.70 -19.09
N HIS A 582 10.00 0.37 -18.85
CA HIS A 582 8.84 0.54 -19.74
C HIS A 582 8.87 -0.27 -21.05
N GLY A 583 9.64 -1.36 -21.10
CA GLY A 583 9.76 -2.19 -22.33
C GLY A 583 10.60 -1.56 -23.45
N TYR A 584 11.30 -0.45 -23.17
CA TYR A 584 12.27 0.11 -24.11
C TYR A 584 13.52 -0.76 -24.20
N LEU A 585 14.49 -0.41 -25.06
CA LEU A 585 15.58 -1.30 -25.43
C LEU A 585 16.25 -2.01 -24.25
N LEU A 586 16.74 -1.26 -23.26
CA LEU A 586 17.47 -1.83 -22.12
C LEU A 586 16.55 -2.59 -21.16
N SER A 587 15.33 -2.11 -20.96
CA SER A 587 14.27 -2.87 -20.27
C SER A 587 13.98 -4.20 -20.97
N GLY A 588 13.96 -4.18 -22.31
CA GLY A 588 13.78 -5.36 -23.14
C GLY A 588 14.89 -6.41 -23.01
N PHE A 589 16.12 -5.99 -22.66
CA PHE A 589 17.18 -6.93 -22.27
C PHE A 589 16.98 -7.49 -20.87
N ILE A 590 16.47 -6.69 -19.93
CA ILE A 590 16.31 -7.10 -18.52
C ILE A 590 15.15 -8.07 -18.33
N SER A 591 13.99 -7.81 -18.96
CA SER A 591 12.79 -8.65 -18.79
C SER A 591 12.93 -10.01 -19.49
N PRO A 592 12.61 -11.12 -18.80
CA PRO A 592 12.61 -12.45 -19.43
C PRO A 592 11.48 -12.60 -20.47
N LEU A 593 10.45 -11.76 -20.44
CA LEU A 593 9.35 -11.78 -21.40
C LEU A 593 9.79 -11.34 -22.79
N THR A 594 10.78 -10.46 -22.88
CA THR A 594 11.26 -9.83 -24.13
C THR A 594 12.67 -10.22 -24.49
N ASN A 595 13.42 -10.84 -23.59
CA ASN A 595 14.77 -11.35 -23.83
C ASN A 595 14.78 -12.89 -23.86
N GLN A 596 14.75 -13.46 -25.06
CA GLN A 596 14.84 -14.90 -25.32
C GLN A 596 16.18 -15.31 -25.95
N ARG A 597 17.23 -14.50 -25.74
CA ARG A 597 18.57 -14.78 -26.26
C ARG A 597 19.15 -16.04 -25.60
N GLN A 598 19.97 -16.75 -26.40
CA GLN A 598 20.68 -17.97 -25.98
C GLN A 598 22.20 -17.75 -25.80
N ASP A 599 22.66 -16.51 -25.98
CA ASP A 599 24.04 -16.09 -25.76
C ASP A 599 24.25 -15.52 -24.33
N GLU A 600 25.44 -14.95 -24.07
CA GLU A 600 25.80 -14.39 -22.77
C GLU A 600 24.97 -13.18 -22.33
N TYR A 601 24.01 -12.72 -23.11
CA TYR A 601 23.08 -11.61 -22.83
C TYR A 601 21.65 -12.07 -22.55
N GLY A 602 21.39 -13.38 -22.54
CA GLY A 602 20.09 -13.99 -22.27
C GLY A 602 20.08 -14.96 -21.09
N GLY A 603 18.92 -15.56 -20.77
CA GLY A 603 18.78 -16.55 -19.70
C GLY A 603 18.70 -15.96 -18.28
N PRO A 604 19.59 -16.29 -17.33
CA PRO A 604 19.52 -15.78 -15.95
C PRO A 604 19.58 -14.25 -15.85
N LEU A 605 19.02 -13.68 -14.80
CA LEU A 605 18.98 -12.22 -14.59
C LEU A 605 20.37 -11.57 -14.70
N THR A 606 21.40 -12.20 -14.18
CA THR A 606 22.79 -11.71 -14.26
C THR A 606 23.31 -11.55 -15.70
N GLN A 607 22.91 -12.44 -16.59
CA GLN A 607 23.25 -12.36 -18.00
C GLN A 607 22.39 -11.31 -18.74
N ARG A 608 21.09 -11.25 -18.45
CA ARG A 608 20.19 -10.23 -19.01
C ARG A 608 20.60 -8.81 -18.62
N LEU A 609 21.21 -8.63 -17.43
CA LEU A 609 21.74 -7.35 -16.96
C LEU A 609 23.06 -6.95 -17.62
N ARG A 610 23.80 -7.85 -18.26
CA ARG A 610 25.13 -7.59 -18.79
C ARG A 610 25.15 -6.38 -19.73
N TYR A 611 24.33 -6.37 -20.77
CA TYR A 611 24.32 -5.27 -21.72
C TYR A 611 23.86 -3.93 -21.11
N PRO A 612 22.78 -3.83 -20.34
CA PRO A 612 22.43 -2.62 -19.60
C PRO A 612 23.56 -2.09 -18.71
N LEU A 613 24.30 -2.97 -18.05
CA LEU A 613 25.44 -2.60 -17.21
C LEU A 613 26.66 -2.16 -18.04
N GLU A 614 26.93 -2.77 -19.20
CA GLU A 614 27.96 -2.31 -20.14
C GLU A 614 27.67 -0.87 -20.61
N VAL A 615 26.42 -0.58 -21.00
CA VAL A 615 25.98 0.77 -21.40
C VAL A 615 26.15 1.74 -20.24
N PHE A 616 25.67 1.39 -19.02
CA PHE A 616 25.79 2.23 -17.85
C PHE A 616 27.25 2.55 -17.52
N ALA A 617 28.12 1.54 -17.48
CA ALA A 617 29.54 1.70 -17.16
C ALA A 617 30.26 2.57 -18.18
N ALA A 618 29.96 2.39 -19.49
CA ALA A 618 30.55 3.20 -20.56
C ALA A 618 30.11 4.67 -20.48
N MET A 619 28.84 4.93 -20.17
CA MET A 619 28.33 6.29 -19.92
C MET A 619 28.98 6.89 -18.67
N ARG A 620 29.02 6.14 -17.54
CA ARG A 620 29.62 6.60 -16.29
C ARG A 620 31.09 6.98 -16.45
N ALA A 621 31.82 6.27 -17.28
CA ALA A 621 33.25 6.52 -17.54
C ALA A 621 33.52 7.89 -18.20
N VAL A 622 32.57 8.45 -18.94
CA VAL A 622 32.69 9.75 -19.65
C VAL A 622 31.87 10.87 -18.97
N TRP A 623 30.95 10.53 -18.06
CA TRP A 623 30.19 11.50 -17.26
C TRP A 623 31.04 11.99 -16.10
N PRO A 624 31.11 13.30 -15.80
CA PRO A 624 31.94 13.82 -14.71
C PRO A 624 31.71 13.13 -13.37
N SER A 625 32.77 12.76 -12.67
CA SER A 625 32.69 11.97 -11.44
C SER A 625 31.95 12.67 -10.30
N HIS A 626 31.93 14.00 -10.28
CA HIS A 626 31.20 14.81 -9.31
C HIS A 626 29.73 14.99 -9.61
N LEU A 627 29.29 14.65 -10.83
CA LEU A 627 27.85 14.72 -11.20
C LEU A 627 27.16 13.37 -11.00
N PRO A 628 25.92 13.38 -10.46
CA PRO A 628 25.14 12.18 -10.23
C PRO A 628 24.70 11.49 -11.54
N MET A 629 24.54 10.16 -11.44
CA MET A 629 23.94 9.35 -12.51
C MET A 629 22.94 8.35 -11.90
N SER A 630 21.69 8.42 -12.37
CA SER A 630 20.59 7.52 -11.96
C SER A 630 20.25 6.52 -13.05
N VAL A 631 19.45 5.53 -12.66
CA VAL A 631 18.85 4.54 -13.58
C VAL A 631 17.36 4.43 -13.29
N ARG A 632 16.52 4.55 -14.31
CA ARG A 632 15.10 4.26 -14.21
C ARG A 632 14.84 2.81 -14.57
N ILE A 633 14.13 2.08 -13.67
CA ILE A 633 13.80 0.66 -13.85
C ILE A 633 12.30 0.41 -13.74
N SER A 634 11.80 -0.64 -14.40
CA SER A 634 10.49 -1.20 -14.10
C SER A 634 10.62 -2.17 -12.93
N ALA A 635 10.08 -1.79 -11.75
CA ALA A 635 10.16 -2.59 -10.53
C ALA A 635 9.23 -3.82 -10.56
N HIS A 636 8.28 -3.88 -11.49
CA HIS A 636 7.38 -4.99 -11.72
C HIS A 636 6.85 -4.95 -13.16
N ASP A 637 6.76 -6.10 -13.82
CA ASP A 637 6.20 -6.18 -15.19
C ASP A 637 4.67 -6.37 -15.21
N TRP A 638 4.05 -6.73 -14.09
CA TRP A 638 2.62 -7.01 -13.91
C TRP A 638 2.08 -8.17 -14.76
N VAL A 639 2.96 -9.02 -15.26
CA VAL A 639 2.68 -10.20 -16.08
C VAL A 639 3.41 -11.38 -15.47
N ASP A 640 2.76 -12.55 -15.43
CA ASP A 640 3.36 -13.78 -14.92
C ASP A 640 4.62 -14.13 -15.73
N GLY A 641 5.67 -14.53 -15.04
CA GLY A 641 6.97 -14.81 -15.65
C GLY A 641 7.81 -13.56 -16.00
N GLY A 642 7.30 -12.34 -15.70
CA GLY A 642 8.05 -11.08 -15.83
C GLY A 642 8.90 -10.75 -14.61
N ILE A 643 9.45 -9.53 -14.59
CA ILE A 643 10.22 -8.98 -13.47
C ILE A 643 9.31 -8.83 -12.25
N THR A 644 9.77 -9.34 -11.12
CA THR A 644 9.14 -9.24 -9.80
C THR A 644 9.80 -8.15 -8.95
N PRO A 645 9.18 -7.70 -7.82
CA PRO A 645 9.84 -6.80 -6.88
C PRO A 645 11.15 -7.34 -6.31
N ALA A 646 11.26 -8.66 -6.13
CA ALA A 646 12.49 -9.30 -5.67
C ALA A 646 13.62 -9.21 -6.72
N ASP A 647 13.29 -9.37 -8.01
CA ASP A 647 14.24 -9.14 -9.11
C ASP A 647 14.65 -7.68 -9.18
N ALA A 648 13.71 -6.75 -9.00
CA ALA A 648 13.99 -5.32 -9.02
C ALA A 648 15.00 -4.89 -7.94
N VAL A 649 14.96 -5.50 -6.76
CA VAL A 649 15.98 -5.30 -5.72
C VAL A 649 17.35 -5.76 -6.18
N GLN A 650 17.46 -6.92 -6.85
CA GLN A 650 18.73 -7.42 -7.40
C GLN A 650 19.25 -6.52 -8.53
N ILE A 651 18.35 -6.04 -9.41
CA ILE A 651 18.66 -5.08 -10.48
C ILE A 651 19.23 -3.79 -9.87
N ALA A 652 18.56 -3.25 -8.85
CA ALA A 652 19.01 -2.04 -8.17
C ALA A 652 20.39 -2.23 -7.51
N HIS A 653 20.65 -3.36 -6.89
CA HIS A 653 21.97 -3.69 -6.32
C HIS A 653 23.05 -3.79 -7.40
N ALA A 654 22.76 -4.37 -8.56
CA ALA A 654 23.71 -4.47 -9.66
C ALA A 654 24.10 -3.07 -10.19
N PHE A 655 23.13 -2.17 -10.43
CA PHE A 655 23.41 -0.81 -10.83
C PHE A 655 24.10 0.02 -9.76
N LYS A 656 23.74 -0.15 -8.48
CA LYS A 656 24.45 0.46 -7.36
C LYS A 656 25.93 0.05 -7.34
N ALA A 657 26.22 -1.24 -7.51
CA ALA A 657 27.59 -1.76 -7.58
C ALA A 657 28.35 -1.18 -8.79
N ALA A 658 27.66 -0.92 -9.92
CA ALA A 658 28.23 -0.26 -11.09
C ALA A 658 28.42 1.27 -10.92
N GLY A 659 27.96 1.87 -9.81
CA GLY A 659 28.15 3.28 -9.49
C GLY A 659 26.94 4.18 -9.73
N ALA A 660 25.71 3.62 -9.81
CA ALA A 660 24.49 4.42 -9.81
C ALA A 660 24.26 5.08 -8.44
N ASP A 661 23.86 6.33 -8.46
CA ASP A 661 23.65 7.17 -7.28
C ASP A 661 22.18 7.19 -6.81
N MET A 662 21.26 6.92 -7.73
CA MET A 662 19.83 6.88 -7.47
C MET A 662 19.16 5.86 -8.41
N ILE A 663 18.11 5.22 -7.91
CA ILE A 663 17.19 4.39 -8.72
C ILE A 663 15.84 5.10 -8.79
N ASP A 664 15.39 5.41 -10.01
CA ASP A 664 14.03 5.89 -10.29
C ASP A 664 13.15 4.68 -10.56
N CYS A 665 12.22 4.41 -9.64
CA CYS A 665 11.33 3.24 -9.70
C CYS A 665 10.04 3.56 -10.45
N SER A 666 9.87 2.91 -11.61
CA SER A 666 8.60 2.84 -12.35
C SER A 666 8.08 1.40 -12.40
N SER A 667 7.09 1.10 -13.22
CA SER A 667 6.58 -0.26 -13.37
C SER A 667 5.89 -0.49 -14.71
N GLY A 668 5.82 -1.75 -15.14
CA GLY A 668 5.03 -2.21 -16.28
C GLY A 668 5.52 -1.79 -17.64
N GLN A 669 4.62 -1.85 -18.62
CA GLN A 669 4.77 -1.46 -20.02
C GLN A 669 5.76 -2.31 -20.85
N VAL A 670 6.25 -3.41 -20.34
CA VAL A 670 6.99 -4.41 -21.10
C VAL A 670 6.06 -5.25 -21.99
N SER A 671 4.80 -5.33 -21.60
CA SER A 671 3.70 -5.96 -22.32
C SER A 671 2.56 -4.95 -22.52
N PRO A 672 1.77 -5.05 -23.61
CA PRO A 672 0.61 -4.19 -23.85
C PRO A 672 -0.58 -4.46 -22.92
N ASP A 673 -0.46 -5.33 -21.92
CA ASP A 673 -1.52 -5.61 -20.94
C ASP A 673 -1.88 -4.34 -20.17
N ARG A 674 -3.16 -3.93 -20.31
CA ARG A 674 -3.71 -2.70 -19.73
C ARG A 674 -3.98 -2.75 -18.23
N LYS A 675 -3.68 -3.86 -17.55
CA LYS A 675 -3.90 -3.94 -16.08
C LYS A 675 -3.03 -2.94 -15.31
N SER A 676 -1.83 -2.66 -15.79
CA SER A 676 -0.93 -1.67 -15.17
C SER A 676 -1.43 -0.23 -15.31
N THR A 677 -2.18 0.12 -16.36
CA THR A 677 -2.75 1.46 -16.55
C THR A 677 -3.99 1.71 -15.71
N ARG A 678 -4.73 0.68 -15.27
CA ARG A 678 -5.88 0.83 -14.38
C ARG A 678 -5.50 1.17 -12.95
N LEU A 679 -4.32 0.77 -12.48
CA LEU A 679 -3.81 1.12 -11.14
C LEU A 679 -3.32 2.58 -11.06
N ASN A 680 -2.90 3.17 -12.19
CA ASN A 680 -2.48 4.57 -12.25
C ASN A 680 -3.64 5.57 -12.43
N SER A 681 -4.85 5.10 -12.72
CA SER A 681 -6.04 5.95 -12.92
C SER A 681 -6.99 5.98 -11.70
N SER A 682 -6.64 5.33 -10.60
CA SER A 682 -7.43 5.30 -9.37
C SER A 682 -6.85 6.19 -8.27
N HIS A 683 -6.48 7.41 -8.62
CA HIS A 683 -6.16 8.46 -7.64
C HIS A 683 -7.37 9.36 -7.40
#